data_d863d4dd60368e252db7f3ee08c1228c
#
_entry.id   d863d4dd60368e252db7f3ee08c1228c
#
_cell.length_a   1.000
_cell.length_b   1.000
_cell.length_c   1.000
_cell.angle_alpha   90.00
_cell.angle_beta   90.00
_cell.angle_gamma   90.00
#
_symmetry.space_group_name_H-M   'P 1'
#
loop_
_entity.id
_entity.type
_entity.pdbx_description
1 polymer ?
#
loop_
_entity_poly.entity_id
_entity_poly.type
_entity_poly.pdbx_seq_one_letter_code
_entity_poly.pdbx_strand_id
1 'polypeptide(L)'
;MIRHIIYKYISTILLLWLLGVACGHAQKVVIKGKVIDDQKSPIELAQVRVEGTGCGAVCNLKGEFRFTCESADSMVVVFSMLGYETRKRVLENPVDSVTMNVMLPSLGYELGAVEVTDIRRQTSTMTDVSMEDMKHMGNASGGGVERLITSQAGVSTHSELSSQYNVRGGSFDENSVYINGIEVYRPLLIRSGQQEGLSIINPDMVERIGFSAGGFEAKYGEKMSSVLDITYKKVKGFEGSVSASLLGASGYLGFGTEKCSMTHAVRYKTMKNLLGTLQTKGEYDPRDFDYQTYMSWSPNQRWTFDVMGVISTNDYKFKPTDRTTKFGTAEDLKEFKVYFDGSEQDRFYTYFGAVSVTHNFNKMNSLTFNWSGFKTKERETYDINGEYWLNNDGDDESLGIGTYHEHARNRLNASVTSVGITGQNRFTSHWLRYGALMKMEKVDETMREWEMRDSAGYSLPHSADHLDLVYNMVSVNSEKSNHYEFYIQDTWRNEFEDGSLVLNYGARLTRWNWNKETLFSPRATVAFTPAKNENLTYRFSTGVYYQTPFYKEMRDTTTVNNNTTAFLRKDIKSQRSIHFVLGMEYKFRVNERPFKFTAEAYYKALSNLIPYNIDNVRVVYYGGNISKGYAAGLDMKIYGEFVPGTDSWLSVGIMKTEEKIDGGKSVPRPTDQRLNCALFFSDYFPNTDRWKMTIQGHYASGLPFGPPHSGREKQVFRMSSYRRVDLGISYRLLKNEDRHIYTGVGRAFRNIWLGVDVFNILDISNVNSYYWVTDITNHQYAVPNYLTRRQINARLLFEF
;
A
#
# COMPACT_ATOMS: atom_id res chain seq x y z
N MET A 1 -39.64 -74.70 7.04
CA MET A 1 -38.21 -74.55 6.68
C MET A 1 -37.72 -73.13 6.74
N ILE A 2 -38.51 -72.14 6.39
CA ILE A 2 -38.11 -70.69 6.35
C ILE A 2 -37.97 -70.13 7.78
N ARG A 3 -38.73 -70.51 8.78
CA ARG A 3 -38.63 -70.00 10.16
C ARG A 3 -37.34 -70.41 10.90
N HIS A 4 -36.73 -71.51 10.56
CA HIS A 4 -35.47 -71.98 11.17
C HIS A 4 -34.21 -71.25 10.59
N ILE A 5 -34.30 -70.78 9.35
CA ILE A 5 -33.20 -70.02 8.72
C ILE A 5 -33.16 -68.64 9.26
N ILE A 6 -34.31 -67.97 9.46
CA ILE A 6 -34.39 -66.62 10.01
C ILE A 6 -33.86 -66.56 11.46
N TYR A 7 -34.16 -67.53 12.29
CA TYR A 7 -33.61 -67.55 13.66
C TYR A 7 -32.11 -67.79 13.73
N LYS A 8 -31.55 -68.53 12.79
CA LYS A 8 -30.11 -68.75 12.69
C LYS A 8 -29.32 -67.50 12.26
N TYR A 9 -29.89 -66.73 11.36
CA TYR A 9 -29.27 -65.44 10.93
C TYR A 9 -29.43 -64.36 11.98
N ILE A 10 -30.58 -64.25 12.66
CA ILE A 10 -30.79 -63.29 13.75
C ILE A 10 -29.88 -63.61 14.96
N SER A 11 -29.71 -64.88 15.32
CA SER A 11 -28.78 -65.21 16.39
C SER A 11 -27.31 -65.01 16.03
N THR A 12 -26.94 -65.19 14.77
CA THR A 12 -25.56 -64.89 14.31
C THR A 12 -25.28 -63.41 14.22
N ILE A 13 -26.27 -62.63 13.84
CA ILE A 13 -26.19 -61.16 13.84
C ILE A 13 -26.14 -60.58 15.26
N LEU A 14 -26.92 -61.15 16.18
CA LEU A 14 -26.91 -60.81 17.60
C LEU A 14 -25.58 -61.16 18.28
N LEU A 15 -24.99 -62.33 17.88
CA LEU A 15 -23.68 -62.74 18.40
C LEU A 15 -22.52 -61.87 17.84
N LEU A 16 -22.61 -61.45 16.60
CA LEU A 16 -21.69 -60.51 16.00
C LEU A 16 -21.83 -59.07 16.60
N TRP A 17 -23.04 -58.70 17.00
CA TRP A 17 -23.30 -57.45 17.70
C TRP A 17 -22.80 -57.48 19.14
N LEU A 18 -22.87 -58.60 19.83
CA LEU A 18 -22.34 -58.81 21.17
C LEU A 18 -20.79 -58.96 21.22
N LEU A 19 -20.16 -59.40 20.11
CA LEU A 19 -18.70 -59.41 19.98
C LEU A 19 -18.11 -58.07 19.54
N GLY A 20 -18.96 -57.16 19.02
CA GLY A 20 -18.54 -55.82 18.62
C GLY A 20 -18.49 -54.76 19.76
N VAL A 21 -18.97 -55.11 20.96
CA VAL A 21 -18.82 -54.30 22.15
C VAL A 21 -17.66 -54.82 23.04
N ALA A 22 -16.49 -55.02 22.41
CA ALA A 22 -15.25 -54.99 23.15
C ALA A 22 -14.99 -53.49 23.41
N CYS A 23 -15.44 -52.99 24.54
CA CYS A 23 -15.03 -51.69 25.06
C CYS A 23 -13.49 -51.64 25.08
N GLY A 24 -12.91 -51.05 24.06
CA GLY A 24 -11.54 -50.57 24.12
C GLY A 24 -11.48 -49.60 25.31
N HIS A 25 -10.98 -50.01 26.42
CA HIS A 25 -10.59 -49.13 27.49
C HIS A 25 -9.43 -48.28 26.92
N ALA A 26 -9.71 -47.06 26.50
CA ALA A 26 -8.68 -46.14 26.11
C ALA A 26 -7.70 -46.03 27.30
N GLN A 27 -6.52 -46.57 27.15
CA GLN A 27 -5.47 -46.53 28.17
C GLN A 27 -5.06 -45.07 28.32
N LYS A 28 -5.11 -44.58 29.54
CA LYS A 28 -4.73 -43.17 29.84
C LYS A 28 -3.23 -43.13 30.11
N VAL A 29 -2.53 -42.20 29.44
CA VAL A 29 -1.12 -41.91 29.65
C VAL A 29 -0.95 -40.58 30.42
N VAL A 30 -0.08 -40.55 31.39
CA VAL A 30 0.31 -39.35 32.12
C VAL A 30 1.56 -38.81 31.48
N ILE A 31 1.49 -37.61 30.87
CA ILE A 31 2.63 -36.90 30.28
C ILE A 31 3.05 -35.83 31.28
N LYS A 32 4.32 -35.87 31.69
CA LYS A 32 4.91 -34.92 32.65
C LYS A 32 6.34 -34.60 32.28
N GLY A 33 6.89 -33.53 32.81
CA GLY A 33 8.26 -33.14 32.55
C GLY A 33 8.56 -31.70 32.82
N LYS A 34 9.64 -31.21 32.23
CA LYS A 34 10.11 -29.86 32.43
C LYS A 34 10.50 -29.23 31.11
N VAL A 35 10.13 -27.96 30.88
CA VAL A 35 10.53 -27.14 29.75
C VAL A 35 11.59 -26.14 30.22
N ILE A 36 12.72 -26.10 29.54
CA ILE A 36 13.87 -25.22 29.85
C ILE A 36 14.32 -24.49 28.57
N ASP A 37 15.04 -23.37 28.75
CA ASP A 37 15.66 -22.63 27.66
C ASP A 37 17.09 -23.15 27.33
N ASP A 38 17.76 -22.53 26.37
CA ASP A 38 19.16 -22.77 25.98
C ASP A 38 20.18 -22.44 27.09
N GLN A 39 19.79 -21.63 28.11
CA GLN A 39 20.60 -21.31 29.28
C GLN A 39 20.28 -22.24 30.45
N LYS A 40 19.44 -23.27 30.25
CA LYS A 40 18.94 -24.22 31.27
C LYS A 40 18.02 -23.58 32.34
N SER A 41 17.50 -22.37 32.07
CA SER A 41 16.51 -21.75 32.94
C SER A 41 15.09 -22.31 32.64
N PRO A 42 14.25 -22.47 33.66
CA PRO A 42 12.90 -22.99 33.49
C PRO A 42 12.03 -21.97 32.73
N ILE A 43 11.22 -22.45 31.77
CA ILE A 43 10.28 -21.61 31.00
C ILE A 43 8.91 -21.72 31.66
N GLU A 44 8.50 -20.68 32.32
CA GLU A 44 7.17 -20.50 32.88
C GLU A 44 6.16 -20.25 31.75
N LEU A 45 4.89 -20.69 31.95
CA LEU A 45 3.78 -20.50 31.01
C LEU A 45 3.98 -21.14 29.63
N ALA A 46 5.00 -21.97 29.43
CA ALA A 46 5.12 -22.73 28.20
C ALA A 46 3.91 -23.68 28.04
N GLN A 47 3.32 -23.67 26.86
CA GLN A 47 2.19 -24.53 26.51
C GLN A 47 2.68 -25.88 26.01
N VAL A 48 2.17 -26.93 26.59
CA VAL A 48 2.41 -28.32 26.17
C VAL A 48 1.07 -28.94 25.81
N ARG A 49 0.91 -29.34 24.54
CA ARG A 49 -0.36 -29.91 24.05
C ARG A 49 -0.12 -31.11 23.14
N VAL A 50 -1.07 -32.00 23.08
CA VAL A 50 -1.08 -33.08 22.09
C VAL A 50 -1.82 -32.63 20.86
N GLU A 51 -1.17 -32.68 19.70
CA GLU A 51 -1.71 -32.22 18.42
C GLU A 51 -2.97 -33.05 18.06
N GLY A 52 -4.04 -32.37 17.62
CA GLY A 52 -5.31 -33.00 17.26
C GLY A 52 -6.20 -33.40 18.44
N THR A 53 -5.81 -33.11 19.67
CA THR A 53 -6.62 -33.40 20.88
C THR A 53 -6.81 -32.16 21.73
N GLY A 54 -7.76 -32.20 22.67
CA GLY A 54 -7.92 -31.18 23.72
C GLY A 54 -6.97 -31.32 24.92
N CYS A 55 -6.03 -32.28 24.89
CA CYS A 55 -5.15 -32.57 26.01
C CYS A 55 -3.93 -31.65 26.03
N GLY A 56 -3.62 -31.04 27.17
CA GLY A 56 -2.44 -30.22 27.38
C GLY A 56 -2.35 -29.64 28.76
N ALA A 57 -1.25 -28.96 29.06
CA ALA A 57 -1.01 -28.19 30.28
C ALA A 57 -0.13 -26.98 29.98
N VAL A 58 -0.14 -26.05 30.91
CA VAL A 58 0.75 -24.89 30.94
C VAL A 58 1.80 -25.13 32.05
N CYS A 59 3.05 -24.82 31.78
CA CYS A 59 4.15 -24.99 32.71
C CYS A 59 4.02 -24.03 33.92
N ASN A 60 4.37 -24.50 35.08
CA ASN A 60 4.46 -23.70 36.31
C ASN A 60 5.73 -22.84 36.36
N LEU A 61 5.90 -22.05 37.44
CA LEU A 61 7.10 -21.21 37.70
C LEU A 61 8.45 -21.97 37.65
N LYS A 62 8.45 -23.27 37.80
CA LYS A 62 9.64 -24.13 37.69
C LYS A 62 9.80 -24.77 36.32
N GLY A 63 8.95 -24.38 35.35
CA GLY A 63 8.91 -24.96 34.01
C GLY A 63 8.31 -26.37 33.94
N GLU A 64 7.67 -26.87 35.02
CA GLU A 64 7.15 -28.20 35.13
C GLU A 64 5.71 -28.27 34.61
N PHE A 65 5.38 -29.36 33.92
CA PHE A 65 4.03 -29.64 33.43
C PHE A 65 3.61 -31.07 33.73
N ARG A 66 2.30 -31.31 33.84
CA ARG A 66 1.69 -32.61 34.02
C ARG A 66 0.25 -32.59 33.53
N PHE A 67 -0.11 -33.53 32.65
CA PHE A 67 -1.48 -33.75 32.22
C PHE A 67 -1.67 -35.21 31.83
N THR A 68 -2.96 -35.64 31.71
CA THR A 68 -3.35 -36.97 31.33
C THR A 68 -4.11 -36.92 30.01
N CYS A 69 -3.79 -37.81 29.09
CA CYS A 69 -4.42 -37.93 27.78
C CYS A 69 -4.78 -39.40 27.51
N GLU A 70 -5.72 -39.61 26.60
CA GLU A 70 -5.96 -40.93 26.06
C GLU A 70 -4.80 -41.35 25.19
N SER A 71 -4.30 -42.55 25.40
CA SER A 71 -3.18 -43.12 24.63
C SER A 71 -3.63 -43.49 23.22
N ALA A 72 -2.80 -43.13 22.23
CA ALA A 72 -2.94 -43.53 20.84
C ALA A 72 -1.60 -44.13 20.37
N ASP A 73 -1.63 -44.90 19.30
CA ASP A 73 -0.44 -45.59 18.75
C ASP A 73 0.70 -44.61 18.43
N SER A 74 0.36 -43.39 18.04
CA SER A 74 1.29 -42.31 17.85
C SER A 74 0.68 -40.96 18.31
N MET A 75 1.39 -40.24 19.16
CA MET A 75 0.98 -38.92 19.70
C MET A 75 2.06 -37.88 19.46
N VAL A 76 1.72 -36.77 18.86
CA VAL A 76 2.64 -35.65 18.68
C VAL A 76 2.43 -34.64 19.79
N VAL A 77 3.40 -34.52 20.69
CA VAL A 77 3.40 -33.50 21.74
C VAL A 77 4.10 -32.24 21.27
N VAL A 78 3.40 -31.13 21.28
CA VAL A 78 3.87 -29.81 20.83
C VAL A 78 4.19 -28.97 22.05
N PHE A 79 5.39 -28.45 22.11
CA PHE A 79 5.90 -27.53 23.13
C PHE A 79 6.08 -26.17 22.52
N SER A 80 5.39 -25.16 23.02
CA SER A 80 5.43 -23.80 22.48
C SER A 80 5.42 -22.75 23.57
N MET A 81 6.18 -21.69 23.35
CA MET A 81 6.18 -20.48 24.17
C MET A 81 6.52 -19.28 23.31
N LEU A 82 5.89 -18.15 23.56
CA LEU A 82 6.17 -16.91 22.84
C LEU A 82 7.64 -16.53 23.05
N GLY A 83 8.38 -16.30 21.95
CA GLY A 83 9.81 -16.01 21.99
C GLY A 83 10.73 -17.24 21.96
N TYR A 84 10.18 -18.43 21.83
CA TYR A 84 10.91 -19.70 21.73
C TYR A 84 10.52 -20.49 20.50
N GLU A 85 11.46 -21.28 19.96
CA GLU A 85 11.20 -22.19 18.84
C GLU A 85 10.25 -23.32 19.27
N THR A 86 9.13 -23.46 18.57
CA THR A 86 8.19 -24.55 18.83
C THR A 86 8.83 -25.89 18.55
N ARG A 87 8.80 -26.81 19.51
CA ARG A 87 9.32 -28.17 19.38
C ARG A 87 8.19 -29.18 19.37
N LYS A 88 8.32 -30.16 18.47
CA LYS A 88 7.42 -31.32 18.43
C LYS A 88 8.17 -32.58 18.82
N ARG A 89 7.54 -33.46 19.60
CA ARG A 89 8.05 -34.78 19.96
C ARG A 89 6.99 -35.84 19.69
N VAL A 90 7.34 -36.86 18.98
CA VAL A 90 6.48 -37.99 18.70
C VAL A 90 6.66 -39.06 19.80
N LEU A 91 5.56 -39.53 20.35
CA LEU A 91 5.48 -40.65 21.30
C LEU A 91 4.82 -41.80 20.56
N GLU A 92 5.53 -42.90 20.42
CA GLU A 92 5.00 -44.12 19.84
C GLU A 92 4.57 -45.06 20.98
N ASN A 93 3.33 -45.52 20.93
CA ASN A 93 2.75 -46.45 21.91
C ASN A 93 3.00 -46.08 23.39
N PRO A 94 2.68 -44.85 23.84
CA PRO A 94 2.99 -44.44 25.21
C PRO A 94 2.11 -45.22 26.21
N VAL A 95 2.75 -45.76 27.25
CA VAL A 95 2.08 -46.58 28.32
C VAL A 95 2.32 -45.94 29.66
N ASP A 96 1.29 -45.92 30.50
CA ASP A 96 1.27 -45.44 31.90
C ASP A 96 1.75 -44.00 32.13
N SER A 97 3.05 -43.73 32.06
CA SER A 97 3.60 -42.41 32.35
C SER A 97 4.87 -42.14 31.58
N VAL A 98 4.87 -41.03 30.83
CA VAL A 98 6.03 -40.57 30.03
C VAL A 98 6.57 -39.29 30.65
N THR A 99 7.88 -39.23 30.88
CA THR A 99 8.58 -38.01 31.37
C THR A 99 9.36 -37.41 30.21
N MET A 100 9.12 -36.13 29.90
CA MET A 100 9.73 -35.42 28.77
C MET A 100 10.36 -34.10 29.26
N ASN A 101 11.66 -34.03 29.25
CA ASN A 101 12.37 -32.78 29.45
C ASN A 101 12.75 -32.21 28.08
N VAL A 102 12.23 -31.04 27.78
CA VAL A 102 12.39 -30.41 26.47
C VAL A 102 13.04 -29.05 26.61
N MET A 103 14.07 -28.84 25.83
CA MET A 103 14.69 -27.52 25.67
C MET A 103 14.04 -26.82 24.48
N LEU A 104 13.49 -25.64 24.71
CA LEU A 104 13.07 -24.73 23.66
C LEU A 104 14.20 -23.71 23.46
N PRO A 105 14.86 -23.73 22.28
CA PRO A 105 15.81 -22.67 21.94
C PRO A 105 15.07 -21.34 21.94
N SER A 106 15.66 -20.32 22.56
CA SER A 106 15.14 -18.97 22.38
C SER A 106 15.25 -18.64 20.89
N LEU A 107 14.14 -18.33 20.26
CA LEU A 107 14.18 -17.63 19.02
C LEU A 107 14.93 -16.35 19.38
N GLY A 108 16.11 -16.14 18.82
CA GLY A 108 16.97 -14.98 19.12
C GLY A 108 16.33 -13.63 18.69
N TYR A 109 15.01 -13.57 18.75
CA TYR A 109 14.22 -12.35 18.81
C TYR A 109 14.41 -11.80 20.20
N GLU A 110 15.19 -10.76 20.29
CA GLU A 110 15.31 -9.94 21.49
C GLU A 110 13.92 -9.74 22.08
N LEU A 111 13.67 -10.20 23.32
CA LEU A 111 12.47 -9.85 24.09
C LEU A 111 12.21 -8.34 24.06
N GLY A 112 13.27 -7.53 23.95
CA GLY A 112 13.19 -6.10 23.67
C GLY A 112 12.52 -5.73 22.34
N ALA A 113 12.57 -6.56 21.29
CA ALA A 113 11.93 -6.28 20.01
C ALA A 113 10.40 -6.51 20.06
N VAL A 114 9.95 -7.53 20.77
CA VAL A 114 8.51 -7.81 20.98
C VAL A 114 7.87 -6.75 21.86
N GLU A 115 8.50 -6.40 22.97
CA GLU A 115 8.01 -5.34 23.86
C GLU A 115 7.99 -3.98 23.18
N VAL A 116 9.00 -3.66 22.37
CA VAL A 116 9.03 -2.43 21.55
C VAL A 116 7.97 -2.42 20.48
N THR A 117 7.70 -3.55 19.85
CA THR A 117 6.65 -3.65 18.84
C THR A 117 5.28 -3.41 19.45
N ASP A 118 5.05 -3.92 20.66
CA ASP A 118 3.79 -3.73 21.38
C ASP A 118 3.63 -2.28 21.87
N ILE A 119 4.66 -1.67 22.43
CA ILE A 119 4.68 -0.25 22.80
C ILE A 119 4.47 0.65 21.57
N ARG A 120 5.12 0.37 20.44
CA ARG A 120 4.88 1.06 19.18
C ARG A 120 3.43 0.93 18.72
N ARG A 121 2.84 -0.25 18.84
CA ARG A 121 1.44 -0.49 18.44
C ARG A 121 0.45 0.33 19.26
N GLN A 122 0.72 0.56 20.54
CA GLN A 122 -0.19 1.29 21.41
C GLN A 122 -0.23 2.80 21.12
N THR A 123 0.93 3.46 20.91
CA THR A 123 0.99 4.91 20.65
C THR A 123 1.06 5.28 19.19
N SER A 124 1.48 4.38 18.32
CA SER A 124 1.60 4.69 16.91
C SER A 124 0.23 4.68 16.24
N THR A 125 -0.04 5.70 15.42
CA THR A 125 -1.11 5.65 14.43
C THR A 125 -0.77 4.70 13.26
N MET A 126 0.40 4.04 13.34
CA MET A 126 0.82 3.03 12.35
C MET A 126 0.00 1.75 12.50
N THR A 127 -0.66 1.36 11.45
CA THR A 127 -1.31 0.06 11.32
C THR A 127 -0.37 -0.89 10.59
N ASP A 128 -0.08 -2.05 11.17
CA ASP A 128 0.62 -3.11 10.47
C ASP A 128 -0.34 -3.78 9.48
N VAL A 129 0.14 -4.02 8.26
CA VAL A 129 -0.63 -4.64 7.17
C VAL A 129 0.12 -5.87 6.69
N SER A 130 -0.55 -7.02 6.67
CA SER A 130 0.05 -8.29 6.25
C SER A 130 0.23 -8.37 4.73
N MET A 131 1.38 -8.91 4.31
CA MET A 131 1.69 -9.16 2.88
C MET A 131 1.34 -10.58 2.41
N GLU A 132 1.14 -11.54 3.33
CA GLU A 132 0.97 -12.94 2.93
C GLU A 132 -0.24 -13.16 2.03
N ASP A 133 -1.33 -12.45 2.32
CA ASP A 133 -2.56 -12.59 1.55
C ASP A 133 -2.47 -11.97 0.13
N MET A 134 -1.56 -11.02 -0.05
CA MET A 134 -1.35 -10.36 -1.34
C MET A 134 -0.62 -11.21 -2.37
N LYS A 135 0.22 -12.15 -1.96
CA LYS A 135 0.97 -13.01 -2.88
C LYS A 135 0.08 -13.83 -3.80
N HIS A 136 -1.13 -14.16 -3.31
CA HIS A 136 -2.10 -15.00 -4.02
C HIS A 136 -3.14 -14.19 -4.80
N MET A 137 -2.95 -12.90 -4.94
CA MET A 137 -3.88 -12.04 -5.65
C MET A 137 -3.22 -11.36 -6.85
N GLY A 138 -3.89 -11.42 -7.98
CA GLY A 138 -3.56 -10.64 -9.16
C GLY A 138 -3.82 -9.15 -8.91
N ASN A 139 -2.97 -8.30 -9.46
CA ASN A 139 -3.11 -6.87 -9.32
C ASN A 139 -3.11 -6.20 -10.70
N ALA A 140 -4.21 -5.54 -11.03
CA ALA A 140 -4.38 -4.87 -12.30
C ALA A 140 -3.33 -3.76 -12.52
N SER A 141 -3.00 -2.98 -11.49
CA SER A 141 -2.01 -1.90 -11.58
C SER A 141 -0.57 -2.36 -11.44
N GLY A 142 -0.32 -3.63 -11.04
CA GLY A 142 1.01 -4.18 -10.77
C GLY A 142 1.77 -3.55 -9.60
N GLY A 143 1.13 -2.66 -8.83
CA GLY A 143 1.65 -2.14 -7.56
C GLY A 143 1.06 -2.96 -6.41
N GLY A 144 1.84 -3.87 -5.78
CA GLY A 144 1.33 -4.75 -4.75
C GLY A 144 0.97 -4.00 -3.46
N VAL A 145 1.91 -3.23 -2.94
CA VAL A 145 1.78 -2.59 -1.62
C VAL A 145 0.79 -1.42 -1.67
N GLU A 146 0.88 -0.54 -2.66
CA GLU A 146 -0.03 0.60 -2.76
C GLU A 146 -1.49 0.17 -2.95
N ARG A 147 -1.74 -0.93 -3.69
CA ARG A 147 -3.08 -1.48 -3.83
C ARG A 147 -3.63 -1.97 -2.48
N LEU A 148 -2.79 -2.58 -1.66
CA LEU A 148 -3.14 -2.97 -0.31
C LEU A 148 -3.47 -1.75 0.56
N ILE A 149 -2.70 -0.68 0.40
CA ILE A 149 -2.95 0.58 1.11
C ILE A 149 -4.27 1.22 0.68
N THR A 150 -4.68 1.13 -0.58
CA THR A 150 -5.98 1.68 -1.02
C THR A 150 -7.19 0.96 -0.40
N SER A 151 -7.00 -0.22 0.18
CA SER A 151 -8.04 -0.92 0.95
C SER A 151 -8.09 -0.53 2.43
N GLN A 152 -7.19 0.34 2.90
CA GLN A 152 -7.17 0.81 4.28
C GLN A 152 -8.19 1.94 4.49
N ALA A 153 -8.65 2.10 5.74
CA ALA A 153 -9.55 3.19 6.10
C ALA A 153 -8.88 4.57 5.88
N GLY A 154 -9.64 5.54 5.39
CA GLY A 154 -9.15 6.89 5.10
C GLY A 154 -8.32 7.03 3.83
N VAL A 155 -8.15 5.95 3.08
CA VAL A 155 -7.43 5.97 1.78
C VAL A 155 -8.42 5.88 0.64
N SER A 156 -8.22 6.67 -0.38
CA SER A 156 -9.06 6.71 -1.57
C SER A 156 -8.24 6.67 -2.86
N THR A 157 -8.83 6.11 -3.89
CA THR A 157 -8.33 6.13 -5.26
C THR A 157 -9.49 6.26 -6.22
N HIS A 158 -9.21 6.78 -7.41
CA HIS A 158 -10.21 6.91 -8.50
C HIS A 158 -9.79 6.16 -9.76
N SER A 159 -8.61 5.52 -9.73
CA SER A 159 -8.08 4.80 -10.89
C SER A 159 -7.35 3.53 -10.45
N GLU A 160 -7.67 2.43 -11.10
CA GLU A 160 -6.94 1.18 -10.95
C GLU A 160 -5.63 1.13 -11.74
N LEU A 161 -5.40 2.10 -12.60
CA LEU A 161 -4.19 2.17 -13.44
C LEU A 161 -3.03 2.88 -12.73
N SER A 162 -3.34 3.56 -11.62
CA SER A 162 -2.40 4.36 -10.85
C SER A 162 -2.01 3.66 -9.54
N SER A 163 -0.74 3.77 -9.15
CA SER A 163 -0.26 3.44 -7.81
C SER A 163 -0.43 4.59 -6.82
N GLN A 164 -0.94 5.75 -7.28
CA GLN A 164 -1.20 6.90 -6.44
C GLN A 164 -2.44 6.68 -5.58
N TYR A 165 -2.39 7.18 -4.36
CA TYR A 165 -3.51 7.15 -3.43
C TYR A 165 -3.60 8.45 -2.65
N ASN A 166 -4.80 8.84 -2.31
CA ASN A 166 -5.11 10.02 -1.52
C ASN A 166 -5.45 9.60 -0.09
N VAL A 167 -5.03 10.38 0.91
CA VAL A 167 -5.26 10.03 2.31
C VAL A 167 -5.93 11.18 3.04
N ARG A 168 -7.15 10.92 3.56
CA ARG A 168 -7.92 11.90 4.35
C ARG A 168 -7.96 13.28 3.70
N GLY A 169 -8.31 13.32 2.41
CA GLY A 169 -8.43 14.56 1.64
C GLY A 169 -7.11 15.21 1.22
N GLY A 170 -5.97 14.63 1.53
CA GLY A 170 -4.69 15.03 0.97
C GLY A 170 -4.46 14.44 -0.41
N SER A 171 -3.62 15.09 -1.22
CA SER A 171 -3.24 14.59 -2.53
C SER A 171 -2.12 13.53 -2.43
N PHE A 172 -1.86 12.84 -3.54
CA PHE A 172 -0.86 11.76 -3.58
C PHE A 172 0.57 12.22 -3.23
N ASP A 173 0.92 13.45 -3.50
CA ASP A 173 2.22 14.07 -3.20
C ASP A 173 2.38 14.44 -1.71
N GLU A 174 1.29 14.42 -0.95
CA GLU A 174 1.30 14.62 0.51
C GLU A 174 1.65 13.34 1.30
N ASN A 175 1.99 12.24 0.63
CA ASN A 175 2.33 10.95 1.23
C ASN A 175 3.83 10.68 1.17
N SER A 176 4.42 10.19 2.27
CA SER A 176 5.81 9.76 2.31
C SER A 176 5.93 8.23 2.32
N VAL A 177 7.00 7.75 1.72
CA VAL A 177 7.37 6.33 1.69
C VAL A 177 8.77 6.18 2.24
N TYR A 178 8.93 5.27 3.19
CA TYR A 178 10.20 4.89 3.77
C TYR A 178 10.45 3.41 3.54
N ILE A 179 11.67 3.04 3.18
CA ILE A 179 12.14 1.65 3.13
C ILE A 179 13.32 1.54 4.09
N ASN A 180 13.20 0.66 5.09
CA ASN A 180 14.21 0.49 6.15
C ASN A 180 14.62 1.83 6.82
N GLY A 181 13.65 2.73 7.00
CA GLY A 181 13.85 4.05 7.63
C GLY A 181 14.47 5.13 6.72
N ILE A 182 14.68 4.84 5.43
CA ILE A 182 15.19 5.78 4.44
C ILE A 182 14.05 6.23 3.53
N GLU A 183 13.87 7.54 3.36
CA GLU A 183 12.87 8.10 2.46
C GLU A 183 13.19 7.78 1.00
N VAL A 184 12.17 7.39 0.25
CA VAL A 184 12.26 7.10 -1.18
C VAL A 184 11.35 8.03 -1.98
N TYR A 185 11.75 8.33 -3.22
CA TYR A 185 11.11 9.33 -4.05
C TYR A 185 10.51 8.71 -5.31
N ARG A 186 9.62 9.45 -5.96
CA ARG A 186 8.99 9.07 -7.24
C ARG A 186 9.49 9.98 -8.36
N PRO A 187 9.44 9.54 -9.64
CA PRO A 187 9.62 10.42 -10.79
C PRO A 187 8.63 11.60 -10.76
N LEU A 188 9.05 12.76 -11.27
CA LEU A 188 8.32 14.02 -11.13
C LEU A 188 7.41 14.34 -12.32
N LEU A 189 7.73 13.86 -13.53
CA LEU A 189 6.90 14.10 -14.73
C LEU A 189 5.71 13.15 -14.87
N ILE A 190 5.57 12.14 -14.00
CA ILE A 190 4.48 11.17 -14.10
C ILE A 190 3.13 11.87 -14.15
N ARG A 191 2.34 11.52 -15.16
CA ARG A 191 0.93 11.86 -15.27
C ARG A 191 0.10 10.83 -14.52
N SER A 192 -0.94 11.26 -13.81
CA SER A 192 -1.83 10.33 -13.13
C SER A 192 -2.66 9.52 -14.14
N GLY A 193 -2.74 8.21 -13.93
CA GLY A 193 -3.76 7.33 -14.48
C GLY A 193 -3.33 6.36 -15.56
N GLN A 194 -2.52 6.71 -16.54
CA GLN A 194 -2.20 5.81 -17.66
C GLN A 194 -0.71 5.51 -17.82
N GLN A 195 0.14 6.36 -17.29
CA GLN A 195 1.58 6.38 -17.55
C GLN A 195 2.43 6.03 -16.34
N GLU A 196 1.80 5.60 -15.25
CA GLU A 196 2.54 5.25 -14.05
C GLU A 196 3.28 3.93 -14.21
N GLY A 197 4.56 4.00 -13.94
CA GLY A 197 5.45 2.87 -13.85
C GLY A 197 5.18 1.98 -12.62
N LEU A 198 6.06 1.02 -12.42
CA LEU A 198 6.07 0.20 -11.21
C LEU A 198 6.26 1.07 -9.97
N SER A 199 5.57 0.71 -8.91
CA SER A 199 5.92 1.16 -7.58
C SER A 199 7.38 0.87 -7.29
N ILE A 200 8.06 1.78 -6.60
CA ILE A 200 9.44 1.56 -6.13
C ILE A 200 9.52 0.40 -5.13
N ILE A 201 8.40 0.04 -4.47
CA ILE A 201 8.35 -1.04 -3.51
C ILE A 201 8.17 -2.37 -4.23
N ASN A 202 9.09 -3.30 -4.02
CA ASN A 202 8.93 -4.67 -4.50
C ASN A 202 8.24 -5.53 -3.42
N PRO A 203 7.02 -6.03 -3.65
CA PRO A 203 6.25 -6.77 -2.65
C PRO A 203 6.93 -8.07 -2.20
N ASP A 204 7.71 -8.73 -3.06
CA ASP A 204 8.37 -9.99 -2.73
C ASP A 204 9.48 -9.80 -1.68
N MET A 205 10.07 -8.59 -1.61
CA MET A 205 11.10 -8.22 -0.63
C MET A 205 10.55 -7.73 0.70
N VAL A 206 9.23 -7.45 0.80
CA VAL A 206 8.63 -6.84 1.98
C VAL A 206 8.41 -7.86 3.08
N GLU A 207 8.88 -7.54 4.29
CA GLU A 207 8.60 -8.27 5.53
C GLU A 207 7.41 -7.64 6.28
N ARG A 208 7.45 -6.30 6.41
CA ARG A 208 6.45 -5.56 7.18
C ARG A 208 6.07 -4.26 6.51
N ILE A 209 4.80 -3.94 6.59
CA ILE A 209 4.22 -2.67 6.16
C ILE A 209 3.62 -1.97 7.36
N GLY A 210 4.09 -0.77 7.65
CA GLY A 210 3.46 0.16 8.59
C GLY A 210 2.81 1.29 7.80
N PHE A 211 1.54 1.57 8.04
CA PHE A 211 0.80 2.66 7.41
C PHE A 211 0.15 3.56 8.44
N SER A 212 0.29 4.88 8.28
CA SER A 212 -0.38 5.90 9.09
C SER A 212 -1.08 6.92 8.22
N ALA A 213 -2.38 7.10 8.42
CA ALA A 213 -3.21 8.07 7.73
C ALA A 213 -3.20 9.48 8.37
N GLY A 214 -2.25 9.76 9.26
CA GLY A 214 -2.07 11.04 9.95
C GLY A 214 -1.78 10.85 11.43
N GLY A 215 -1.36 11.91 12.12
CA GLY A 215 -0.94 11.83 13.52
C GLY A 215 0.39 11.10 13.73
N PHE A 216 1.21 10.96 12.70
CA PHE A 216 2.46 10.21 12.74
C PHE A 216 3.58 10.93 13.52
N GLU A 217 4.53 10.12 14.00
CA GLU A 217 5.63 10.52 14.89
C GLU A 217 6.59 11.58 14.30
N ALA A 218 7.36 12.28 15.17
CA ALA A 218 8.29 13.34 14.75
C ALA A 218 9.46 12.86 13.91
N LYS A 219 9.81 11.58 13.95
CA LYS A 219 10.88 11.00 13.11
C LYS A 219 10.57 11.08 11.61
N TYR A 220 9.28 11.10 11.23
CA TYR A 220 8.86 11.24 9.84
C TYR A 220 8.66 12.71 9.46
N GLY A 221 9.22 13.12 8.33
CA GLY A 221 9.28 14.53 7.93
C GLY A 221 8.49 14.87 6.68
N GLU A 222 8.40 16.16 6.43
CA GLU A 222 8.10 16.85 5.15
C GLU A 222 6.85 16.44 4.37
N LYS A 223 5.87 15.74 4.99
CA LYS A 223 4.59 15.38 4.37
C LYS A 223 3.42 15.65 5.31
N MET A 224 2.25 15.93 4.71
CA MET A 224 1.07 16.40 5.45
C MET A 224 -0.02 15.34 5.60
N SER A 225 0.00 14.24 4.84
CA SER A 225 -1.15 13.33 4.84
C SER A 225 -0.87 11.96 5.40
N SER A 226 0.12 11.23 4.89
CA SER A 226 0.38 9.88 5.37
C SER A 226 1.85 9.48 5.34
N VAL A 227 2.13 8.37 6.03
CA VAL A 227 3.44 7.70 6.02
C VAL A 227 3.24 6.23 5.74
N LEU A 228 4.02 5.71 4.81
CA LEU A 228 4.16 4.30 4.51
C LEU A 228 5.60 3.87 4.88
N ASP A 229 5.74 3.04 5.90
CA ASP A 229 7.04 2.57 6.43
C ASP A 229 7.20 1.08 6.13
N ILE A 230 8.09 0.76 5.22
CA ILE A 230 8.35 -0.58 4.70
C ILE A 230 9.64 -1.13 5.33
N THR A 231 9.58 -2.37 5.75
CA THR A 231 10.76 -3.13 6.17
C THR A 231 10.99 -4.27 5.18
N TYR A 232 12.18 -4.37 4.60
CA TYR A 232 12.58 -5.46 3.74
C TYR A 232 13.08 -6.66 4.55
N LYS A 233 12.86 -7.86 4.00
CA LYS A 233 13.20 -9.14 4.62
C LYS A 233 14.68 -9.30 4.90
N LYS A 234 14.99 -9.88 6.05
CA LYS A 234 16.29 -10.44 6.40
C LYS A 234 16.16 -11.96 6.44
N VAL A 235 16.55 -12.58 5.35
CA VAL A 235 16.38 -14.02 5.14
C VAL A 235 17.43 -14.81 5.92
N LYS A 236 16.99 -15.90 6.54
CA LYS A 236 17.86 -16.93 7.10
C LYS A 236 17.68 -18.21 6.27
N GLY A 237 18.77 -18.71 5.69
CA GLY A 237 18.71 -19.84 4.76
C GLY A 237 18.48 -19.40 3.32
N PHE A 238 17.76 -20.20 2.55
CA PHE A 238 17.45 -19.96 1.15
C PHE A 238 15.95 -19.91 0.95
N GLU A 239 15.46 -18.89 0.27
CA GLU A 239 14.08 -18.79 -0.19
C GLU A 239 14.04 -18.09 -1.54
N GLY A 240 13.03 -18.38 -2.32
CA GLY A 240 12.85 -17.73 -3.60
C GLY A 240 11.43 -17.87 -4.12
N SER A 241 11.10 -17.02 -5.07
CA SER A 241 9.84 -17.13 -5.82
C SER A 241 10.02 -16.68 -7.26
N VAL A 242 9.27 -17.31 -8.16
CA VAL A 242 9.13 -16.87 -9.55
C VAL A 242 7.65 -16.83 -9.86
N SER A 243 7.19 -15.69 -10.33
CA SER A 243 5.81 -15.54 -10.79
C SER A 243 5.74 -15.10 -12.24
N ALA A 244 4.75 -15.60 -12.96
CA ALA A 244 4.43 -15.20 -14.32
C ALA A 244 2.93 -15.02 -14.46
N SER A 245 2.51 -13.97 -15.18
CA SER A 245 1.12 -13.67 -15.46
C SER A 245 0.99 -12.97 -16.81
N LEU A 246 -0.25 -12.75 -17.28
CA LEU A 246 -0.51 -11.96 -18.48
C LEU A 246 -0.10 -10.47 -18.32
N LEU A 247 0.13 -10.01 -17.10
CA LEU A 247 0.55 -8.64 -16.78
C LEU A 247 2.05 -8.49 -16.57
N GLY A 248 2.82 -9.59 -16.64
CA GLY A 248 4.27 -9.55 -16.46
C GLY A 248 4.82 -10.75 -15.69
N ALA A 249 6.08 -10.63 -15.28
CA ALA A 249 6.80 -11.65 -14.53
C ALA A 249 7.63 -11.02 -13.41
N SER A 250 7.83 -11.77 -12.31
CA SER A 250 8.75 -11.39 -11.25
C SER A 250 9.59 -12.58 -10.80
N GLY A 251 10.77 -12.29 -10.28
CA GLY A 251 11.64 -13.25 -9.64
C GLY A 251 12.24 -12.65 -8.38
N TYR A 252 12.27 -13.44 -7.33
CA TYR A 252 12.83 -13.09 -6.03
C TYR A 252 13.75 -14.20 -5.56
N LEU A 253 14.90 -13.83 -5.03
CA LEU A 253 15.87 -14.73 -4.41
C LEU A 253 16.38 -14.12 -3.11
N GLY A 254 16.28 -14.88 -2.05
CA GLY A 254 16.82 -14.54 -0.74
C GLY A 254 17.74 -15.65 -0.23
N PHE A 255 18.88 -15.26 0.28
CA PHE A 255 19.81 -16.18 0.93
C PHE A 255 20.51 -15.48 2.08
N GLY A 256 20.75 -16.26 3.13
CA GLY A 256 21.38 -15.68 4.29
C GLY A 256 21.81 -16.70 5.34
N THR A 257 22.60 -16.18 6.24
CA THR A 257 23.05 -16.83 7.47
C THR A 257 22.60 -15.96 8.65
N GLU A 258 22.92 -16.32 9.86
CA GLU A 258 22.65 -15.45 11.03
C GLU A 258 23.39 -14.10 10.97
N LYS A 259 24.48 -14.00 10.20
CA LYS A 259 25.32 -12.79 10.13
C LYS A 259 25.14 -12.00 8.84
N CYS A 260 24.67 -12.62 7.78
CA CYS A 260 24.54 -11.98 6.49
C CYS A 260 23.24 -12.42 5.82
N SER A 261 22.47 -11.47 5.33
CA SER A 261 21.27 -11.68 4.55
C SER A 261 21.38 -10.89 3.26
N MET A 262 21.04 -11.50 2.13
CA MET A 262 20.97 -10.85 0.83
C MET A 262 19.66 -11.23 0.15
N THR A 263 19.00 -10.25 -0.42
CA THR A 263 17.78 -10.42 -1.20
C THR A 263 17.91 -9.69 -2.53
N HIS A 264 17.45 -10.33 -3.58
CA HIS A 264 17.43 -9.81 -4.94
C HIS A 264 16.07 -10.02 -5.54
N ALA A 265 15.56 -9.01 -6.22
CA ALA A 265 14.30 -9.12 -6.91
C ALA A 265 14.34 -8.42 -8.27
N VAL A 266 13.70 -9.03 -9.25
CA VAL A 266 13.54 -8.48 -10.60
C VAL A 266 12.06 -8.52 -10.96
N ARG A 267 11.56 -7.46 -11.59
CA ARG A 267 10.18 -7.41 -12.12
C ARG A 267 10.20 -6.88 -13.53
N TYR A 268 9.40 -7.51 -14.35
CA TYR A 268 8.99 -6.99 -15.65
C TYR A 268 7.47 -6.92 -15.69
N LYS A 269 6.94 -5.77 -16.06
CA LYS A 269 5.50 -5.55 -16.14
C LYS A 269 5.13 -4.97 -17.50
N THR A 270 4.00 -5.40 -18.01
CA THR A 270 3.32 -4.79 -19.17
C THR A 270 1.82 -4.72 -18.91
N MET A 271 1.25 -3.55 -19.12
CA MET A 271 -0.21 -3.38 -19.03
C MET A 271 -0.87 -3.38 -20.41
N LYS A 272 -0.17 -3.81 -21.46
CA LYS A 272 -0.69 -3.78 -22.84
C LYS A 272 -2.07 -4.40 -22.96
N ASN A 273 -2.26 -5.59 -22.41
CA ASN A 273 -3.53 -6.30 -22.44
C ASN A 273 -4.63 -5.60 -21.62
N LEU A 274 -4.26 -5.01 -20.49
CA LEU A 274 -5.18 -4.28 -19.62
C LEU A 274 -5.64 -2.97 -20.31
N LEU A 275 -4.69 -2.17 -20.80
CA LEU A 275 -4.98 -0.90 -21.46
C LEU A 275 -5.74 -1.10 -22.77
N GLY A 276 -5.58 -2.23 -23.46
CA GLY A 276 -6.36 -2.59 -24.63
C GLY A 276 -7.87 -2.75 -24.35
N THR A 277 -8.30 -2.84 -23.09
CA THR A 277 -9.72 -2.88 -22.69
C THR A 277 -10.31 -1.49 -22.45
N LEU A 278 -9.50 -0.43 -22.49
CA LEU A 278 -10.00 0.94 -22.38
C LEU A 278 -10.92 1.27 -23.56
N GLN A 279 -11.92 2.10 -23.29
CA GLN A 279 -12.76 2.65 -24.38
C GLN A 279 -12.02 3.68 -25.23
N THR A 280 -11.04 4.38 -24.65
CA THR A 280 -10.05 5.14 -25.42
C THR A 280 -9.17 4.16 -26.17
N LYS A 281 -9.62 3.83 -27.40
CA LYS A 281 -8.86 2.92 -28.24
C LYS A 281 -7.51 3.52 -28.57
N GLY A 282 -6.48 2.70 -28.50
CA GLY A 282 -5.11 3.07 -28.80
C GLY A 282 -4.20 1.85 -28.72
N GLU A 283 -3.08 1.96 -29.38
CA GLU A 283 -2.00 1.00 -29.22
C GLU A 283 -1.16 1.42 -28.02
N TYR A 284 -1.32 0.72 -26.92
CA TYR A 284 -0.56 0.93 -25.69
C TYR A 284 0.57 -0.09 -25.59
N ASP A 285 1.79 0.37 -25.34
CA ASP A 285 2.96 -0.50 -25.14
C ASP A 285 3.77 -0.02 -23.92
N PRO A 286 3.19 -0.12 -22.70
CA PRO A 286 3.91 0.17 -21.46
C PRO A 286 4.84 -1.00 -21.12
N ARG A 287 6.09 -0.69 -20.81
CA ARG A 287 7.11 -1.64 -20.39
C ARG A 287 7.84 -1.09 -19.16
N ASP A 288 7.66 -1.78 -18.07
CA ASP A 288 8.33 -1.45 -16.81
C ASP A 288 9.28 -2.58 -16.44
N PHE A 289 10.48 -2.21 -16.07
CA PHE A 289 11.47 -3.14 -15.55
C PHE A 289 12.12 -2.56 -14.30
N ASP A 290 12.25 -3.35 -13.26
CA ASP A 290 13.06 -2.98 -12.11
C ASP A 290 13.89 -4.16 -11.58
N TYR A 291 15.06 -3.83 -11.07
CA TYR A 291 15.91 -4.70 -10.30
C TYR A 291 16.20 -4.05 -8.95
N GLN A 292 16.04 -4.82 -7.90
CA GLN A 292 16.28 -4.38 -6.52
C GLN A 292 17.15 -5.36 -5.77
N THR A 293 17.98 -4.84 -4.89
CA THR A 293 18.83 -5.63 -4.00
C THR A 293 18.86 -5.02 -2.62
N TYR A 294 18.87 -5.86 -1.61
CA TYR A 294 19.06 -5.48 -0.23
C TYR A 294 19.99 -6.48 0.45
N MET A 295 21.03 -5.97 1.09
CA MET A 295 21.99 -6.73 1.86
C MET A 295 22.05 -6.20 3.29
N SER A 296 22.03 -7.11 4.26
CA SER A 296 22.26 -6.80 5.67
C SER A 296 23.37 -7.70 6.19
N TRP A 297 24.44 -7.10 6.72
CA TRP A 297 25.59 -7.80 7.25
C TRP A 297 25.88 -7.37 8.69
N SER A 298 25.78 -8.33 9.62
CA SER A 298 26.08 -8.12 11.06
C SER A 298 27.25 -9.03 11.47
N PRO A 299 28.49 -8.59 11.28
CA PRO A 299 29.67 -9.39 11.62
C PRO A 299 29.72 -9.77 13.11
N ASN A 300 29.14 -8.94 13.95
CA ASN A 300 29.00 -9.14 15.39
C ASN A 300 27.76 -8.39 15.90
N GLN A 301 27.43 -8.54 17.18
CA GLN A 301 26.27 -7.90 17.82
C GLN A 301 26.33 -6.36 17.87
N ARG A 302 27.51 -5.75 17.67
CA ARG A 302 27.70 -4.30 17.77
C ARG A 302 27.52 -3.58 16.42
N TRP A 303 27.83 -4.21 15.31
CA TRP A 303 27.81 -3.57 13.99
C TRP A 303 26.83 -4.23 13.04
N THR A 304 26.03 -3.42 12.37
CA THR A 304 25.18 -3.85 11.27
C THR A 304 25.37 -2.90 10.09
N PHE A 305 25.59 -3.46 8.93
CA PHE A 305 25.75 -2.77 7.65
C PHE A 305 24.58 -3.17 6.74
N ASP A 306 23.79 -2.22 6.34
CA ASP A 306 22.69 -2.42 5.41
C ASP A 306 22.98 -1.66 4.11
N VAL A 307 22.81 -2.31 2.97
CA VAL A 307 22.99 -1.74 1.64
C VAL A 307 21.76 -2.04 0.80
N MET A 308 21.22 -1.04 0.13
CA MET A 308 20.07 -1.16 -0.75
C MET A 308 20.36 -0.51 -2.09
N GLY A 309 19.90 -1.15 -3.18
CA GLY A 309 20.01 -0.63 -4.54
C GLY A 309 18.75 -0.89 -5.35
N VAL A 310 18.33 0.09 -6.15
CA VAL A 310 17.19 0.00 -7.07
C VAL A 310 17.57 0.62 -8.41
N ILE A 311 17.29 -0.11 -9.48
CA ILE A 311 17.36 0.38 -10.87
C ILE A 311 16.01 0.11 -11.49
N SER A 312 15.34 1.15 -11.97
CA SER A 312 14.03 1.04 -12.61
C SER A 312 14.00 1.79 -13.94
N THR A 313 13.35 1.18 -14.91
CA THR A 313 13.07 1.80 -16.21
C THR A 313 11.59 1.68 -16.50
N ASN A 314 11.03 2.77 -17.02
CA ASN A 314 9.67 2.81 -17.52
C ASN A 314 9.71 3.38 -18.95
N ASP A 315 9.18 2.66 -19.91
CA ASP A 315 9.02 3.09 -21.30
C ASP A 315 7.54 2.92 -21.68
N TYR A 316 6.85 4.03 -21.80
CA TYR A 316 5.45 4.09 -22.19
C TYR A 316 5.34 4.61 -23.60
N LYS A 317 4.67 3.86 -24.46
CA LYS A 317 4.32 4.28 -25.82
C LYS A 317 2.82 4.22 -25.98
N PHE A 318 2.28 5.26 -26.57
CA PHE A 318 0.88 5.36 -26.88
C PHE A 318 0.69 5.90 -28.29
N LYS A 319 -0.10 5.20 -29.08
CA LYS A 319 -0.59 5.68 -30.37
C LYS A 319 -2.10 5.67 -30.31
N PRO A 320 -2.74 6.85 -30.26
CA PRO A 320 -4.19 6.91 -30.22
C PRO A 320 -4.77 6.33 -31.52
N THR A 321 -5.94 5.73 -31.42
CA THR A 321 -6.72 5.27 -32.57
C THR A 321 -8.11 5.90 -32.53
N ASP A 322 -8.73 5.97 -33.68
CA ASP A 322 -10.04 6.55 -33.88
C ASP A 322 -11.05 5.93 -32.92
N ARG A 323 -11.93 6.74 -32.38
CA ARG A 323 -12.94 6.29 -31.45
C ARG A 323 -14.28 6.97 -31.66
N THR A 324 -15.32 6.26 -31.24
CA THR A 324 -16.67 6.79 -31.14
C THR A 324 -17.15 6.56 -29.70
N THR A 325 -17.61 7.60 -29.05
CA THR A 325 -18.19 7.54 -27.67
C THR A 325 -19.60 8.06 -27.73
N LYS A 326 -20.58 7.26 -27.25
CA LYS A 326 -21.97 7.69 -27.09
C LYS A 326 -22.19 8.10 -25.63
N PHE A 327 -22.87 9.24 -25.43
CA PHE A 327 -23.15 9.78 -24.11
C PHE A 327 -24.44 10.62 -24.12
N GLY A 328 -25.01 10.88 -22.95
CA GLY A 328 -26.28 11.61 -22.81
C GLY A 328 -27.39 10.76 -22.21
N THR A 329 -28.63 11.18 -22.40
CA THR A 329 -29.83 10.47 -21.94
C THR A 329 -30.44 9.66 -23.09
N ALA A 330 -31.40 8.77 -22.79
CA ALA A 330 -32.11 8.02 -23.81
C ALA A 330 -32.90 8.91 -24.80
N GLU A 331 -33.28 10.12 -24.39
CA GLU A 331 -34.00 11.10 -25.22
C GLU A 331 -33.07 12.07 -25.95
N ASP A 332 -31.85 12.24 -25.49
CA ASP A 332 -30.84 13.14 -26.05
C ASP A 332 -29.48 12.45 -26.04
N LEU A 333 -29.30 11.48 -26.93
CA LEU A 333 -28.07 10.72 -27.08
C LEU A 333 -27.16 11.40 -28.11
N LYS A 334 -25.94 11.71 -27.70
CA LYS A 334 -24.91 12.31 -28.55
C LYS A 334 -23.87 11.26 -28.94
N GLU A 335 -23.31 11.42 -30.14
CA GLU A 335 -22.19 10.62 -30.62
C GLU A 335 -20.99 11.54 -30.84
N PHE A 336 -19.88 11.21 -30.16
CA PHE A 336 -18.60 11.90 -30.26
C PHE A 336 -17.59 11.00 -30.96
N LYS A 337 -17.22 11.39 -32.20
CA LYS A 337 -16.22 10.71 -33.04
C LYS A 337 -14.91 11.49 -32.96
N VAL A 338 -13.81 10.80 -32.78
CA VAL A 338 -12.46 11.41 -32.87
C VAL A 338 -11.59 10.56 -33.76
N TYR A 339 -10.96 11.21 -34.72
CA TYR A 339 -9.91 10.66 -35.56
C TYR A 339 -8.57 11.16 -35.05
N PHE A 340 -7.61 10.24 -34.83
CA PHE A 340 -6.32 10.56 -34.29
C PHE A 340 -5.18 10.22 -35.25
N ASP A 341 -4.13 11.06 -35.20
CA ASP A 341 -2.83 10.74 -35.75
C ASP A 341 -1.73 11.19 -34.79
N GLY A 342 -0.57 10.53 -34.88
CA GLY A 342 0.56 10.84 -34.00
C GLY A 342 0.84 9.80 -32.93
N SER A 343 1.66 10.17 -31.96
CA SER A 343 2.07 9.28 -30.89
C SER A 343 2.65 10.01 -29.68
N GLU A 344 2.66 9.30 -28.56
CA GLU A 344 3.29 9.70 -27.30
C GLU A 344 4.34 8.68 -26.91
N GLN A 345 5.47 9.15 -26.37
CA GLN A 345 6.48 8.30 -25.76
C GLN A 345 7.06 8.97 -24.54
N ASP A 346 6.98 8.27 -23.41
CA ASP A 346 7.54 8.67 -22.14
C ASP A 346 8.57 7.66 -21.67
N ARG A 347 9.70 8.15 -21.19
CA ARG A 347 10.80 7.33 -20.67
C ARG A 347 11.31 7.85 -19.34
N PHE A 348 11.34 6.96 -18.36
CA PHE A 348 11.85 7.27 -17.02
C PHE A 348 12.92 6.26 -16.64
N TYR A 349 14.08 6.77 -16.18
CA TYR A 349 15.17 5.98 -15.65
C TYR A 349 15.43 6.41 -14.22
N THR A 350 15.20 5.52 -13.27
CA THR A 350 15.35 5.78 -11.85
C THR A 350 16.44 4.92 -11.24
N TYR A 351 17.31 5.56 -10.50
CA TYR A 351 18.39 4.92 -9.74
C TYR A 351 18.26 5.34 -8.29
N PHE A 352 18.31 4.39 -7.40
CA PHE A 352 18.33 4.64 -5.97
C PHE A 352 19.34 3.73 -5.29
N GLY A 353 20.11 4.29 -4.37
CA GLY A 353 21.08 3.56 -3.56
C GLY A 353 21.09 4.10 -2.14
N ALA A 354 21.26 3.20 -1.16
CA ALA A 354 21.34 3.58 0.22
C ALA A 354 22.29 2.68 1.01
N VAL A 355 22.94 3.27 1.99
CA VAL A 355 23.82 2.60 2.94
C VAL A 355 23.48 3.04 4.34
N SER A 356 23.27 2.11 5.25
CA SER A 356 23.10 2.35 6.67
C SER A 356 24.14 1.60 7.47
N VAL A 357 24.77 2.26 8.42
CA VAL A 357 25.73 1.68 9.35
C VAL A 357 25.22 1.90 10.76
N THR A 358 24.83 0.82 11.41
CA THR A 358 24.32 0.86 12.80
C THR A 358 25.39 0.35 13.75
N HIS A 359 25.68 1.15 14.77
CA HIS A 359 26.50 0.75 15.90
C HIS A 359 25.61 0.58 17.15
N ASN A 360 25.56 -0.62 17.69
CA ASN A 360 24.90 -0.94 18.94
C ASN A 360 25.92 -0.85 20.07
N PHE A 361 25.80 0.18 20.91
CA PHE A 361 26.63 0.31 22.12
C PHE A 361 26.30 -0.80 23.11
N ASN A 362 25.00 -1.12 23.22
CA ASN A 362 24.44 -2.23 23.98
C ASN A 362 23.04 -2.57 23.40
N LYS A 363 22.28 -3.48 24.05
CA LYS A 363 20.92 -3.87 23.60
C LYS A 363 19.91 -2.73 23.64
N MET A 364 20.17 -1.64 24.38
CA MET A 364 19.24 -0.54 24.59
C MET A 364 19.62 0.73 23.80
N ASN A 365 20.87 0.85 23.37
CA ASN A 365 21.39 2.08 22.78
C ASN A 365 22.06 1.81 21.44
N SER A 366 21.63 2.51 20.42
CA SER A 366 22.23 2.42 19.09
C SER A 366 22.27 3.76 18.37
N LEU A 367 23.23 3.88 17.46
CA LEU A 367 23.41 4.99 16.57
C LEU A 367 23.54 4.46 15.15
N THR A 368 22.80 5.04 14.21
CA THR A 368 22.79 4.67 12.80
C THR A 368 23.20 5.87 11.95
N PHE A 369 24.19 5.69 11.13
CA PHE A 369 24.54 6.60 10.05
C PHE A 369 23.84 6.12 8.78
N ASN A 370 23.19 7.04 8.05
CA ASN A 370 22.48 6.78 6.80
C ASN A 370 23.03 7.67 5.68
N TRP A 371 23.24 7.08 4.54
CA TRP A 371 23.47 7.79 3.27
C TRP A 371 22.53 7.23 2.22
N SER A 372 21.92 8.11 1.42
CA SER A 372 21.12 7.67 0.27
C SER A 372 21.28 8.63 -0.90
N GLY A 373 21.15 8.10 -2.10
CA GLY A 373 21.15 8.83 -3.35
C GLY A 373 20.03 8.37 -4.27
N PHE A 374 19.22 9.31 -4.73
CA PHE A 374 18.18 9.12 -5.74
C PHE A 374 18.53 9.92 -6.98
N LYS A 375 18.31 9.36 -8.15
CA LYS A 375 18.45 10.05 -9.43
C LYS A 375 17.41 9.56 -10.41
N THR A 376 16.71 10.49 -11.05
CA THR A 376 15.80 10.18 -12.16
C THR A 376 16.14 11.02 -13.39
N LYS A 377 15.97 10.39 -14.58
CA LYS A 377 16.02 11.04 -15.89
C LYS A 377 14.71 10.78 -16.58
N GLU A 378 14.00 11.83 -16.89
CA GLU A 378 12.64 11.76 -17.39
C GLU A 378 12.54 12.47 -18.73
N ARG A 379 11.86 11.83 -19.67
CA ARG A 379 11.53 12.38 -20.97
C ARG A 379 10.07 12.12 -21.25
N GLU A 380 9.37 13.14 -21.65
CA GLU A 380 8.00 13.10 -22.14
C GLU A 380 7.98 13.72 -23.54
N THR A 381 7.50 12.95 -24.50
CA THR A 381 7.42 13.42 -25.90
C THR A 381 6.10 12.99 -26.48
N TYR A 382 5.33 13.93 -26.97
CA TYR A 382 4.14 13.62 -27.75
C TYR A 382 3.97 14.60 -28.90
N ASP A 383 3.27 14.11 -29.91
CA ASP A 383 2.87 14.85 -31.10
C ASP A 383 1.58 14.19 -31.57
N ILE A 384 0.44 14.79 -31.25
CA ILE A 384 -0.89 14.19 -31.41
C ILE A 384 -1.80 15.19 -32.11
N ASN A 385 -2.35 14.79 -33.27
CA ASN A 385 -3.43 15.45 -33.94
C ASN A 385 -4.74 14.75 -33.65
N GLY A 386 -5.80 15.49 -33.41
CA GLY A 386 -7.14 14.97 -33.29
C GLY A 386 -8.15 15.81 -34.05
N GLU A 387 -8.97 15.16 -34.84
CA GLU A 387 -10.18 15.74 -35.45
C GLU A 387 -11.37 15.13 -34.77
N TYR A 388 -12.30 15.93 -34.28
CA TYR A 388 -13.48 15.43 -33.59
C TYR A 388 -14.78 15.98 -34.20
N TRP A 389 -15.81 15.13 -34.10
CA TRP A 389 -17.13 15.37 -34.58
C TRP A 389 -18.12 15.07 -33.49
N LEU A 390 -19.01 16.01 -33.20
CA LEU A 390 -20.10 15.85 -32.25
C LEU A 390 -21.42 15.83 -33.03
N ASN A 391 -22.15 14.73 -32.96
CA ASN A 391 -23.42 14.55 -33.67
C ASN A 391 -24.51 14.13 -32.67
N ASN A 392 -25.79 14.28 -33.05
CA ASN A 392 -26.84 13.51 -32.41
C ASN A 392 -26.74 12.05 -32.84
N ASP A 393 -27.11 11.10 -31.98
CA ASP A 393 -27.07 9.68 -32.32
C ASP A 393 -28.08 9.39 -33.48
N GLY A 394 -27.58 8.83 -34.54
CA GLY A 394 -28.38 8.53 -35.76
C GLY A 394 -28.64 9.70 -36.69
N ASP A 395 -28.04 10.86 -36.46
CA ASP A 395 -28.12 12.04 -37.32
C ASP A 395 -26.75 12.30 -37.97
N ASP A 396 -26.73 12.63 -39.27
CA ASP A 396 -25.49 12.98 -39.97
C ASP A 396 -25.17 14.48 -39.90
N GLU A 397 -26.05 15.29 -39.25
CA GLU A 397 -25.75 16.71 -39.04
C GLU A 397 -24.81 16.88 -37.88
N SER A 398 -23.67 17.50 -38.13
CA SER A 398 -22.66 17.78 -37.10
C SER A 398 -23.04 18.97 -36.25
N LEU A 399 -23.12 18.73 -34.93
CA LEU A 399 -23.34 19.76 -33.92
C LEU A 399 -22.05 20.53 -33.59
N GLY A 400 -20.91 19.94 -33.87
CA GLY A 400 -19.62 20.56 -33.64
C GLY A 400 -18.51 19.76 -34.31
N ILE A 401 -17.58 20.47 -34.92
CA ILE A 401 -16.37 19.92 -35.55
C ILE A 401 -15.18 20.70 -34.99
N GLY A 402 -14.11 20.00 -34.67
CA GLY A 402 -12.91 20.66 -34.19
C GLY A 402 -11.65 19.86 -34.44
N THR A 403 -10.55 20.57 -34.48
CA THR A 403 -9.21 20.01 -34.66
C THR A 403 -8.29 20.53 -33.58
N TYR A 404 -7.45 19.68 -33.06
CA TYR A 404 -6.39 20.09 -32.16
C TYR A 404 -5.07 19.42 -32.49
N HIS A 405 -3.97 20.08 -32.21
CA HIS A 405 -2.63 19.56 -32.35
C HIS A 405 -1.83 19.87 -31.10
N GLU A 406 -1.45 18.84 -30.37
CA GLU A 406 -0.68 18.93 -29.15
C GLU A 406 0.75 18.43 -29.38
N HIS A 407 1.72 19.18 -28.89
CA HIS A 407 3.13 18.86 -28.99
C HIS A 407 3.86 19.07 -27.68
N ALA A 408 4.71 18.11 -27.27
CA ALA A 408 5.64 18.29 -26.15
C ALA A 408 6.99 17.65 -26.38
N ARG A 409 8.02 18.28 -25.84
CA ARG A 409 9.40 17.78 -25.74
C ARG A 409 9.97 18.15 -24.39
N ASN A 410 9.58 17.40 -23.35
CA ASN A 410 9.95 17.70 -21.97
C ASN A 410 11.09 16.80 -21.49
N ARG A 411 12.00 17.38 -20.77
CA ARG A 411 13.12 16.68 -20.12
C ARG A 411 13.29 17.18 -18.69
N LEU A 412 13.41 16.26 -17.75
CA LEU A 412 13.70 16.55 -16.37
C LEU A 412 14.79 15.60 -15.86
N ASN A 413 15.77 16.16 -15.16
CA ASN A 413 16.76 15.39 -14.43
C ASN A 413 16.70 15.84 -13.00
N ALA A 414 16.39 14.90 -12.09
CA ALA A 414 16.37 15.19 -10.66
C ALA A 414 17.35 14.28 -9.93
N SER A 415 17.98 14.83 -8.91
CA SER A 415 18.81 14.08 -7.97
C SER A 415 18.58 14.55 -6.55
N VAL A 416 18.49 13.63 -5.62
CA VAL A 416 18.36 13.87 -4.19
C VAL A 416 19.41 13.05 -3.48
N THR A 417 20.26 13.71 -2.70
CA THR A 417 21.25 13.04 -1.85
C THR A 417 20.96 13.37 -0.40
N SER A 418 20.87 12.35 0.44
CA SER A 418 20.59 12.53 1.86
C SER A 418 21.69 11.88 2.70
N VAL A 419 22.09 12.58 3.76
CA VAL A 419 23.04 12.12 4.77
C VAL A 419 22.44 12.38 6.14
N GLY A 420 22.41 11.36 7.00
CA GLY A 420 21.82 11.52 8.31
C GLY A 420 22.41 10.63 9.38
N ILE A 421 22.15 11.02 10.61
CA ILE A 421 22.47 10.24 11.80
C ILE A 421 21.21 10.13 12.62
N THR A 422 20.86 8.92 13.05
CA THR A 422 19.70 8.64 13.91
C THR A 422 20.16 7.82 15.11
N GLY A 423 19.63 8.16 16.28
CA GLY A 423 19.96 7.46 17.53
C GLY A 423 18.73 7.05 18.30
N GLN A 424 18.88 6.00 19.10
CA GLN A 424 17.88 5.59 20.07
C GLN A 424 18.51 5.16 21.38
N ASN A 425 17.84 5.53 22.47
CA ASN A 425 18.21 5.16 23.81
C ASN A 425 16.96 4.68 24.55
N ARG A 426 17.03 3.50 25.15
CA ARG A 426 15.97 2.94 25.97
C ARG A 426 16.34 3.01 27.45
N PHE A 427 15.41 3.45 28.22
CA PHE A 427 15.42 3.42 29.67
C PHE A 427 14.24 2.57 30.15
N THR A 428 14.08 2.37 31.46
CA THR A 428 13.01 1.52 32.00
C THR A 428 11.61 1.90 31.48
N SER A 429 11.29 3.20 31.48
CA SER A 429 9.96 3.71 31.06
C SER A 429 10.00 4.65 29.86
N HIS A 430 11.17 4.97 29.33
CA HIS A 430 11.37 5.93 28.26
C HIS A 430 12.09 5.32 27.08
N TRP A 431 11.66 5.68 25.88
CA TRP A 431 12.36 5.36 24.65
C TRP A 431 12.61 6.63 23.84
N LEU A 432 13.82 7.20 24.05
CA LEU A 432 14.26 8.39 23.35
C LEU A 432 14.76 8.05 21.95
N ARG A 433 14.30 8.77 20.94
CA ARG A 433 14.76 8.70 19.55
C ARG A 433 15.09 10.10 19.05
N TYR A 434 16.17 10.25 18.32
CA TYR A 434 16.61 11.53 17.79
C TYR A 434 17.35 11.35 16.47
N GLY A 435 17.45 12.40 15.71
CA GLY A 435 18.19 12.37 14.45
C GLY A 435 18.43 13.73 13.85
N ALA A 436 19.44 13.77 13.00
CA ALA A 436 19.79 14.89 12.15
C ALA A 436 19.92 14.39 10.71
N LEU A 437 19.35 15.10 9.76
CA LEU A 437 19.37 14.77 8.33
C LEU A 437 19.70 16.03 7.52
N MET A 438 20.54 15.89 6.53
CA MET A 438 20.78 16.87 5.47
C MET A 438 20.36 16.25 4.14
N LYS A 439 19.48 16.94 3.42
CA LYS A 439 18.99 16.55 2.10
C LYS A 439 19.38 17.62 1.08
N MET A 440 19.98 17.22 0.00
CA MET A 440 20.42 18.07 -1.11
C MET A 440 19.64 17.68 -2.34
N GLU A 441 18.86 18.62 -2.88
CA GLU A 441 18.06 18.42 -4.09
C GLU A 441 18.64 19.23 -5.25
N LYS A 442 18.61 18.64 -6.42
CA LYS A 442 18.90 19.31 -7.68
C LYS A 442 17.93 18.83 -8.74
N VAL A 443 17.20 19.75 -9.36
CA VAL A 443 16.28 19.48 -10.46
C VAL A 443 16.62 20.42 -11.61
N ASP A 444 16.89 19.84 -12.77
CA ASP A 444 17.11 20.56 -14.03
C ASP A 444 15.97 20.17 -15.00
N GLU A 445 15.18 21.16 -15.46
CA GLU A 445 14.06 20.98 -16.37
C GLU A 445 14.24 21.79 -17.65
N THR A 446 13.84 21.18 -18.76
CA THR A 446 13.63 21.85 -20.03
C THR A 446 12.27 21.43 -20.56
N MET A 447 11.39 22.37 -20.78
CA MET A 447 10.05 22.14 -21.32
C MET A 447 9.89 22.92 -22.63
N ARG A 448 9.24 22.28 -23.59
CA ARG A 448 8.76 22.88 -24.80
C ARG A 448 7.44 22.20 -25.16
N GLU A 449 6.36 22.92 -24.94
CA GLU A 449 4.99 22.46 -25.19
C GLU A 449 4.24 23.53 -25.98
N TRP A 450 3.40 23.10 -26.91
CA TRP A 450 2.45 23.96 -27.54
C TRP A 450 1.19 23.19 -27.94
N GLU A 451 0.10 23.94 -28.09
CA GLU A 451 -1.18 23.41 -28.48
C GLU A 451 -1.86 24.39 -29.44
N MET A 452 -2.33 23.86 -30.55
CA MET A 452 -3.16 24.54 -31.53
C MET A 452 -4.55 23.94 -31.51
N ARG A 453 -5.58 24.80 -31.63
CA ARG A 453 -6.99 24.38 -31.70
C ARG A 453 -7.78 25.27 -32.65
N ASP A 454 -8.85 24.73 -33.23
CA ASP A 454 -9.89 25.52 -33.81
C ASP A 454 -11.03 25.81 -32.79
N SER A 455 -12.06 26.52 -33.28
CA SER A 455 -13.16 27.01 -32.43
C SER A 455 -14.07 25.96 -31.84
N ALA A 456 -14.17 24.81 -32.46
CA ALA A 456 -15.11 23.79 -32.02
C ALA A 456 -14.63 23.10 -30.76
N GLY A 457 -15.08 23.52 -29.60
CA GLY A 457 -14.77 22.98 -28.30
C GLY A 457 -14.34 24.03 -27.28
N TYR A 458 -13.98 25.27 -27.67
CA TYR A 458 -13.44 26.23 -26.72
C TYR A 458 -13.88 27.68 -26.94
N SER A 459 -14.95 27.94 -27.65
CA SER A 459 -15.48 29.29 -27.87
C SER A 459 -14.46 30.29 -28.47
N LEU A 460 -13.48 29.79 -29.19
CA LEU A 460 -12.54 30.66 -29.93
C LEU A 460 -13.11 31.05 -31.28
N PRO A 461 -12.74 32.22 -31.84
CA PRO A 461 -13.09 32.54 -33.19
C PRO A 461 -12.57 31.44 -34.13
N HIS A 462 -13.46 30.87 -34.97
CA HIS A 462 -13.08 29.88 -35.95
C HIS A 462 -12.31 30.54 -37.09
N SER A 463 -11.19 29.93 -37.47
CA SER A 463 -10.48 30.23 -38.71
C SER A 463 -10.63 29.10 -39.67
N ALA A 464 -11.01 29.40 -40.93
CA ALA A 464 -11.13 28.40 -42.00
C ALA A 464 -9.75 27.93 -42.51
N ASP A 465 -8.70 28.68 -42.30
CA ASP A 465 -7.42 28.51 -42.97
C ASP A 465 -6.26 28.07 -42.08
N HIS A 466 -6.41 28.16 -40.77
CA HIS A 466 -5.36 27.79 -39.82
C HIS A 466 -5.88 27.45 -38.40
N LEU A 467 -5.10 26.68 -37.68
CA LEU A 467 -5.35 26.42 -36.25
C LEU A 467 -4.73 27.53 -35.42
N ASP A 468 -5.48 28.00 -34.40
CA ASP A 468 -4.98 29.01 -33.48
C ASP A 468 -4.03 28.42 -32.43
N LEU A 469 -2.92 29.10 -32.18
CA LEU A 469 -2.01 28.77 -31.09
C LEU A 469 -2.64 29.21 -29.77
N VAL A 470 -3.21 28.27 -29.03
CA VAL A 470 -3.89 28.54 -27.75
C VAL A 470 -2.97 28.41 -26.56
N TYR A 471 -1.87 27.67 -26.72
CA TYR A 471 -0.90 27.47 -25.65
C TYR A 471 0.49 27.28 -26.26
N ASN A 472 1.48 27.99 -25.73
CA ASN A 472 2.88 27.79 -26.04
C ASN A 472 3.71 28.04 -24.80
N MET A 473 4.46 27.04 -24.33
CA MET A 473 5.31 27.15 -23.15
C MET A 473 6.73 26.72 -23.49
N VAL A 474 7.68 27.59 -23.19
CA VAL A 474 9.11 27.30 -23.23
C VAL A 474 9.70 27.63 -21.88
N SER A 475 10.35 26.66 -21.27
CA SER A 475 10.93 26.80 -19.93
C SER A 475 12.27 26.10 -19.82
N VAL A 476 13.23 26.76 -19.20
CA VAL A 476 14.50 26.17 -18.77
C VAL A 476 14.74 26.58 -17.33
N ASN A 477 14.57 25.65 -16.41
CA ASN A 477 14.67 25.90 -14.99
C ASN A 477 15.69 24.98 -14.33
N SER A 478 16.36 25.51 -13.31
CA SER A 478 17.23 24.72 -12.44
C SER A 478 16.98 25.10 -10.99
N GLU A 479 16.67 24.10 -10.18
CA GLU A 479 16.56 24.19 -8.73
C GLU A 479 17.78 23.55 -8.08
N LYS A 480 18.30 24.22 -7.03
CA LYS A 480 19.24 23.64 -6.08
C LYS A 480 18.81 24.05 -4.70
N SER A 481 18.40 23.08 -3.91
CA SER A 481 17.95 23.34 -2.54
C SER A 481 18.54 22.35 -1.54
N ASN A 482 18.69 22.83 -0.30
CA ASN A 482 19.14 22.01 0.81
C ASN A 482 18.13 22.10 1.95
N HIS A 483 17.89 20.97 2.59
CA HIS A 483 17.09 20.83 3.79
C HIS A 483 17.98 20.35 4.93
N TYR A 484 17.87 20.98 6.07
CA TYR A 484 18.53 20.58 7.30
C TYR A 484 17.44 20.26 8.32
N GLU A 485 17.43 19.04 8.82
CA GLU A 485 16.34 18.52 9.63
C GLU A 485 16.89 17.95 10.93
N PHE A 486 16.25 18.28 12.05
CA PHE A 486 16.55 17.72 13.36
C PHE A 486 15.24 17.26 13.98
N TYR A 487 15.24 16.11 14.62
CA TYR A 487 14.10 15.67 15.40
C TYR A 487 14.55 15.05 16.70
N ILE A 488 13.68 15.15 17.71
CA ILE A 488 13.78 14.48 18.98
C ILE A 488 12.38 14.04 19.41
N GLN A 489 12.26 12.82 19.87
CA GLN A 489 11.00 12.29 20.39
C GLN A 489 11.26 11.29 21.50
N ASP A 490 10.34 11.24 22.46
CA ASP A 490 10.34 10.27 23.53
C ASP A 490 9.01 9.52 23.58
N THR A 491 9.07 8.26 23.93
CA THR A 491 7.90 7.43 24.21
C THR A 491 8.00 7.00 25.66
N TRP A 492 7.12 7.56 26.47
CA TRP A 492 6.98 7.26 27.89
C TRP A 492 5.82 6.32 28.14
N ARG A 493 6.06 5.24 28.89
CA ARG A 493 5.05 4.29 29.34
C ARG A 493 4.96 4.27 30.84
N ASN A 494 3.75 4.30 31.35
CA ASN A 494 3.49 4.09 32.76
C ASN A 494 2.23 3.24 32.95
N GLU A 495 2.28 2.39 33.97
CA GLU A 495 1.17 1.54 34.37
C GLU A 495 0.60 2.08 35.69
N PHE A 496 -0.71 2.30 35.71
CA PHE A 496 -1.48 2.76 36.87
C PHE A 496 -2.50 1.68 37.23
N GLU A 497 -3.07 1.81 38.41
CA GLU A 497 -4.15 0.89 38.86
C GLU A 497 -5.35 0.89 37.91
N ASP A 498 -5.65 2.03 37.28
CA ASP A 498 -6.74 2.20 36.33
C ASP A 498 -6.41 1.77 34.89
N GLY A 499 -5.16 1.50 34.55
CA GLY A 499 -4.75 1.10 33.21
C GLY A 499 -3.35 1.52 32.81
N SER A 500 -3.01 1.26 31.55
CA SER A 500 -1.72 1.61 30.97
C SER A 500 -1.84 2.91 30.15
N LEU A 501 -0.95 3.85 30.39
CA LEU A 501 -0.81 5.11 29.66
C LEU A 501 0.51 5.12 28.90
N VAL A 502 0.43 5.37 27.60
CA VAL A 502 1.62 5.55 26.76
C VAL A 502 1.53 6.92 26.09
N LEU A 503 2.57 7.71 26.27
CA LEU A 503 2.70 9.05 25.69
C LEU A 503 3.89 9.08 24.74
N ASN A 504 3.67 9.40 23.48
CA ASN A 504 4.72 9.71 22.52
C ASN A 504 4.68 11.19 22.23
N TYR A 505 5.78 11.89 22.43
CA TYR A 505 5.89 13.32 22.17
C TYR A 505 7.24 13.66 21.59
N GLY A 506 7.28 14.68 20.76
CA GLY A 506 8.50 15.11 20.13
C GLY A 506 8.33 16.35 19.27
N ALA A 507 9.42 16.79 18.72
CA ALA A 507 9.43 17.92 17.81
C ALA A 507 10.44 17.69 16.67
N ARG A 508 10.17 18.33 15.57
CA ARG A 508 11.05 18.40 14.40
C ARG A 508 11.32 19.85 14.05
N LEU A 509 12.56 20.16 13.71
CA LEU A 509 13.00 21.45 13.20
C LEU A 509 13.55 21.22 11.79
N THR A 510 13.00 21.95 10.82
CA THR A 510 13.44 21.89 9.42
C THR A 510 13.86 23.27 8.95
N ARG A 511 15.03 23.39 8.34
CA ARG A 511 15.52 24.60 7.67
C ARG A 511 15.63 24.32 6.19
N TRP A 512 14.84 25.04 5.38
CA TRP A 512 14.89 25.00 3.93
C TRP A 512 15.63 26.24 3.41
N ASN A 513 16.68 26.06 2.62
CA ASN A 513 17.52 27.17 2.20
C ASN A 513 16.97 27.95 1.00
N TRP A 514 16.04 27.37 0.22
CA TRP A 514 15.46 27.99 -0.97
C TRP A 514 14.79 29.34 -0.65
N ASN A 515 13.88 29.36 0.32
CA ASN A 515 13.18 30.54 0.80
C ASN A 515 13.67 31.00 2.19
N LYS A 516 14.70 30.36 2.76
CA LYS A 516 15.24 30.61 4.10
C LYS A 516 14.23 30.37 5.24
N GLU A 517 13.27 29.50 5.05
CA GLU A 517 12.24 29.19 6.02
C GLU A 517 12.76 28.23 7.10
N THR A 518 12.36 28.47 8.35
CA THR A 518 12.60 27.56 9.48
C THR A 518 11.27 27.13 10.05
N LEU A 519 11.05 25.81 10.10
CA LEU A 519 9.77 25.19 10.43
C LEU A 519 9.92 24.40 11.73
N PHE A 520 9.00 24.61 12.66
CA PHE A 520 8.94 23.89 13.94
C PHE A 520 7.67 23.04 13.99
N SER A 521 7.82 21.72 14.14
CA SER A 521 6.75 20.70 14.05
C SER A 521 6.65 19.90 15.35
N PRO A 522 5.95 20.41 16.38
CA PRO A 522 5.65 19.64 17.59
C PRO A 522 4.58 18.59 17.30
N ARG A 523 4.69 17.42 17.92
CA ARG A 523 3.75 16.30 17.76
C ARG A 523 3.62 15.55 19.07
N ALA A 524 2.40 15.09 19.36
CA ALA A 524 2.14 14.27 20.51
C ALA A 524 1.02 13.25 20.25
N THR A 525 1.17 12.07 20.83
CA THR A 525 0.15 11.01 20.82
C THR A 525 0.04 10.42 22.20
N VAL A 526 -1.18 10.33 22.71
CA VAL A 526 -1.53 9.68 23.96
C VAL A 526 -2.35 8.45 23.64
N ALA A 527 -1.99 7.31 24.25
CA ALA A 527 -2.79 6.09 24.19
C ALA A 527 -3.07 5.63 25.61
N PHE A 528 -4.34 5.30 25.89
CA PHE A 528 -4.81 4.80 27.17
C PHE A 528 -5.54 3.47 26.99
N THR A 529 -5.11 2.47 27.73
CA THR A 529 -5.73 1.14 27.78
C THR A 529 -6.23 0.89 29.20
N PRO A 530 -7.56 0.88 29.44
CA PRO A 530 -8.12 0.69 30.78
C PRO A 530 -7.81 -0.70 31.36
N ALA A 531 -7.45 -0.78 32.63
CA ALA A 531 -7.21 -2.06 33.35
C ALA A 531 -8.45 -2.97 33.37
N LYS A 532 -9.65 -2.39 33.39
CA LYS A 532 -10.92 -3.14 33.35
C LYS A 532 -11.20 -3.81 32.01
N ASN A 533 -10.58 -3.33 30.92
CA ASN A 533 -10.74 -3.88 29.56
C ASN A 533 -9.48 -3.64 28.75
N GLU A 534 -8.53 -4.52 28.87
CA GLU A 534 -7.25 -4.47 28.14
C GLU A 534 -7.40 -4.62 26.60
N ASN A 535 -8.57 -5.05 26.17
CA ASN A 535 -8.89 -5.16 24.73
C ASN A 535 -9.26 -3.82 24.09
N LEU A 536 -9.49 -2.77 24.91
CA LEU A 536 -9.93 -1.46 24.44
C LEU A 536 -8.80 -0.44 24.63
N THR A 537 -8.40 0.22 23.55
CA THR A 537 -7.38 1.29 23.60
C THR A 537 -7.96 2.55 22.97
N TYR A 538 -7.89 3.65 23.68
CA TYR A 538 -8.19 4.98 23.20
C TYR A 538 -6.91 5.69 22.80
N ARG A 539 -6.95 6.47 21.72
CA ARG A 539 -5.80 7.21 21.23
C ARG A 539 -6.19 8.63 20.85
N PHE A 540 -5.38 9.60 21.21
CA PHE A 540 -5.47 10.96 20.73
C PHE A 540 -4.13 11.41 20.19
N SER A 541 -4.09 11.90 18.94
CA SER A 541 -2.89 12.39 18.29
C SER A 541 -3.09 13.81 17.80
N THR A 542 -2.10 14.66 18.02
CA THR A 542 -2.09 16.03 17.51
C THR A 542 -0.67 16.42 17.08
N GLY A 543 -0.58 17.35 16.15
CA GLY A 543 0.72 17.86 15.72
C GLY A 543 0.64 18.84 14.56
N VAL A 544 1.76 19.50 14.34
CA VAL A 544 1.98 20.39 13.20
C VAL A 544 2.84 19.70 12.17
N TYR A 545 2.38 19.70 10.94
CA TYR A 545 3.03 19.05 9.79
C TYR A 545 3.26 20.06 8.70
N TYR A 546 4.47 20.08 8.18
CA TYR A 546 4.82 20.93 7.04
C TYR A 546 5.22 20.06 5.85
N GLN A 547 4.96 20.58 4.66
CA GLN A 547 5.41 20.02 3.41
C GLN A 547 6.04 21.13 2.58
N THR A 548 7.32 20.99 2.29
CA THR A 548 7.99 21.87 1.32
C THR A 548 7.41 21.62 -0.06
N PRO A 549 7.13 22.67 -0.84
CA PRO A 549 6.65 22.51 -2.21
C PRO A 549 7.65 21.70 -3.04
N PHE A 550 7.15 20.76 -3.82
CA PHE A 550 7.98 20.10 -4.80
C PHE A 550 8.07 20.94 -6.10
N TYR A 551 8.98 20.58 -6.97
CA TYR A 551 9.37 21.35 -8.14
C TYR A 551 8.19 21.90 -8.96
N LYS A 552 7.16 21.09 -9.28
CA LYS A 552 6.00 21.55 -10.07
C LYS A 552 5.12 22.56 -9.32
N GLU A 553 5.04 22.48 -7.99
CA GLU A 553 4.30 23.42 -7.16
C GLU A 553 4.99 24.79 -7.07
N MET A 554 6.34 24.82 -7.22
CA MET A 554 7.13 26.07 -7.20
C MET A 554 7.08 26.81 -8.53
N ARG A 555 6.59 26.16 -9.59
CA ARG A 555 6.56 26.73 -10.92
C ARG A 555 5.39 27.69 -11.07
N ASP A 556 5.68 28.89 -11.53
CA ASP A 556 4.71 29.90 -11.95
C ASP A 556 4.96 30.29 -13.40
N THR A 557 4.00 30.89 -14.07
CA THR A 557 4.05 31.18 -15.48
C THR A 557 3.75 32.66 -15.76
N THR A 558 4.43 33.22 -16.76
CA THR A 558 4.15 34.55 -17.27
C THR A 558 3.91 34.44 -18.77
N THR A 559 2.79 34.99 -19.26
CA THR A 559 2.45 34.98 -20.67
C THR A 559 2.61 36.40 -21.27
N VAL A 560 3.42 36.54 -22.29
CA VAL A 560 3.62 37.77 -23.07
C VAL A 560 3.51 37.43 -24.54
N ASN A 561 2.60 38.07 -25.27
CA ASN A 561 2.39 37.87 -26.70
C ASN A 561 2.18 36.38 -27.05
N ASN A 562 1.29 35.69 -26.36
CA ASN A 562 0.99 34.24 -26.48
C ASN A 562 2.17 33.30 -26.18
N ASN A 563 3.32 33.80 -25.75
CA ASN A 563 4.43 32.99 -25.30
C ASN A 563 4.42 32.91 -23.76
N THR A 564 4.21 31.72 -23.24
CA THR A 564 4.28 31.43 -21.82
C THR A 564 5.68 30.98 -21.46
N THR A 565 6.26 31.61 -20.46
CA THR A 565 7.52 31.18 -19.87
C THR A 565 7.28 30.77 -18.43
N ALA A 566 7.85 29.65 -18.00
CA ALA A 566 7.76 29.20 -16.65
C ALA A 566 9.04 29.53 -15.87
N PHE A 567 8.86 29.94 -14.62
CA PHE A 567 9.95 30.26 -13.70
C PHE A 567 9.65 29.70 -12.32
N LEU A 568 10.68 29.55 -11.48
CA LEU A 568 10.53 29.04 -10.13
C LEU A 568 10.43 30.20 -9.12
N ARG A 569 9.36 30.20 -8.34
CA ARG A 569 9.13 31.17 -7.29
C ARG A 569 10.07 30.93 -6.11
N LYS A 570 10.75 31.96 -5.66
CA LYS A 570 11.64 31.94 -4.48
C LYS A 570 10.94 32.30 -3.19
N ASP A 571 9.81 32.98 -3.26
CA ASP A 571 9.01 33.44 -2.12
C ASP A 571 7.96 32.44 -1.65
N ILE A 572 7.85 31.28 -2.33
CA ILE A 572 6.92 30.23 -2.02
C ILE A 572 7.22 29.61 -0.64
N LYS A 573 6.16 29.35 0.14
CA LYS A 573 6.26 28.86 1.52
C LYS A 573 5.85 27.39 1.60
N SER A 574 6.33 26.74 2.63
CA SER A 574 5.88 25.39 2.98
C SER A 574 4.40 25.36 3.33
N GLN A 575 3.70 24.38 2.79
CA GLN A 575 2.31 24.10 3.13
C GLN A 575 2.25 23.54 4.56
N ARG A 576 1.16 23.78 5.29
CA ARG A 576 1.02 23.40 6.69
C ARG A 576 -0.32 22.74 6.97
N SER A 577 -0.28 21.64 7.74
CA SER A 577 -1.44 20.95 8.27
C SER A 577 -1.31 20.78 9.79
N ILE A 578 -2.37 21.08 10.54
CA ILE A 578 -2.46 20.79 11.97
C ILE A 578 -3.47 19.66 12.13
N HIS A 579 -3.04 18.54 12.70
CA HIS A 579 -3.88 17.36 12.86
C HIS A 579 -4.45 17.24 14.27
N PHE A 580 -5.69 16.78 14.34
CA PHE A 580 -6.37 16.28 15.53
C PHE A 580 -7.01 14.95 15.15
N VAL A 581 -6.55 13.86 15.77
CA VAL A 581 -7.05 12.51 15.47
C VAL A 581 -7.41 11.83 16.78
N LEU A 582 -8.68 11.46 16.93
CA LEU A 582 -9.20 10.69 18.04
C LEU A 582 -9.50 9.27 17.55
N GLY A 583 -8.84 8.29 18.12
CA GLY A 583 -8.93 6.89 17.73
C GLY A 583 -9.40 5.98 18.85
N MET A 584 -10.05 4.90 18.46
CA MET A 584 -10.42 3.79 19.32
C MET A 584 -10.05 2.48 18.64
N GLU A 585 -9.45 1.56 19.37
CA GLU A 585 -9.18 0.19 18.94
C GLU A 585 -9.82 -0.77 19.93
N TYR A 586 -10.62 -1.70 19.43
CA TYR A 586 -11.25 -2.74 20.25
C TYR A 586 -10.96 -4.11 19.68
N LYS A 587 -10.31 -4.97 20.45
CA LYS A 587 -10.01 -6.37 20.15
C LYS A 587 -11.08 -7.26 20.76
N PHE A 588 -11.62 -8.19 19.99
CA PHE A 588 -12.65 -9.11 20.47
C PHE A 588 -12.52 -10.45 19.76
N ARG A 589 -13.23 -11.45 20.26
CA ARG A 589 -13.27 -12.79 19.64
C ARG A 589 -14.69 -13.13 19.22
N VAL A 590 -14.81 -13.71 18.04
CA VAL A 590 -16.05 -14.30 17.53
C VAL A 590 -15.75 -15.75 17.20
N ASN A 591 -16.45 -16.69 17.86
CA ASN A 591 -16.17 -18.13 17.72
C ASN A 591 -14.68 -18.47 17.89
N GLU A 592 -14.07 -17.93 18.97
CA GLU A 592 -12.65 -18.06 19.35
C GLU A 592 -11.65 -17.42 18.37
N ARG A 593 -12.10 -16.79 17.32
CA ARG A 593 -11.25 -16.13 16.31
C ARG A 593 -11.01 -14.68 16.67
N PRO A 594 -9.81 -14.16 16.44
CA PRO A 594 -9.47 -12.77 16.75
C PRO A 594 -10.07 -11.80 15.73
N PHE A 595 -10.75 -10.78 16.25
CA PHE A 595 -11.23 -9.63 15.49
C PHE A 595 -10.74 -8.34 16.11
N LYS A 596 -10.61 -7.32 15.28
CA LYS A 596 -10.25 -5.98 15.71
C LYS A 596 -11.13 -4.96 15.00
N PHE A 597 -11.75 -4.08 15.77
CA PHE A 597 -12.45 -2.91 15.27
C PHE A 597 -11.64 -1.66 15.57
N THR A 598 -11.49 -0.78 14.58
CA THR A 598 -10.87 0.54 14.77
C THR A 598 -11.80 1.61 14.25
N ALA A 599 -11.86 2.73 14.95
CA ALA A 599 -12.56 3.93 14.52
C ALA A 599 -11.70 5.16 14.80
N GLU A 600 -11.54 6.05 13.84
CA GLU A 600 -10.76 7.28 13.97
C GLU A 600 -11.53 8.48 13.42
N ALA A 601 -11.88 9.42 14.29
CA ALA A 601 -12.38 10.72 13.91
C ALA A 601 -11.20 11.70 13.76
N TYR A 602 -11.17 12.47 12.68
CA TYR A 602 -10.08 13.40 12.43
C TYR A 602 -10.53 14.76 11.93
N TYR A 603 -9.71 15.75 12.25
CA TYR A 603 -9.77 17.09 11.70
C TYR A 603 -8.36 17.58 11.37
N LYS A 604 -8.16 18.07 10.14
CA LYS A 604 -6.93 18.67 9.66
C LYS A 604 -7.19 20.13 9.29
N ALA A 605 -6.55 21.07 9.96
CA ALA A 605 -6.58 22.49 9.58
C ALA A 605 -5.43 22.77 8.61
N LEU A 606 -5.74 23.20 7.40
CA LEU A 606 -4.81 23.38 6.29
C LEU A 606 -4.56 24.86 6.02
N SER A 607 -3.30 25.24 5.84
CA SER A 607 -2.91 26.62 5.56
C SER A 607 -1.69 26.69 4.64
N ASN A 608 -1.50 27.84 3.99
CA ASN A 608 -0.46 28.03 2.98
C ASN A 608 -0.52 26.98 1.85
N LEU A 609 -1.71 26.51 1.50
CA LEU A 609 -1.89 25.53 0.43
C LEU A 609 -1.58 26.17 -0.93
N ILE A 610 -1.02 25.36 -1.81
CA ILE A 610 -0.86 25.64 -3.23
C ILE A 610 -1.99 24.92 -3.95
N PRO A 611 -3.04 25.63 -4.36
CA PRO A 611 -4.18 25.00 -5.02
C PRO A 611 -3.81 24.50 -6.40
N TYR A 612 -4.55 23.50 -6.87
CA TYR A 612 -4.39 22.95 -8.21
C TYR A 612 -5.74 22.58 -8.82
N ASN A 613 -5.77 22.52 -10.13
CA ASN A 613 -6.85 21.96 -10.94
C ASN A 613 -6.44 20.63 -11.52
N ILE A 614 -7.44 19.81 -11.85
CA ILE A 614 -7.28 18.64 -12.68
C ILE A 614 -7.95 18.94 -14.01
N ASP A 615 -7.17 19.04 -15.07
CA ASP A 615 -7.64 19.18 -16.44
C ASP A 615 -7.44 17.85 -17.15
N ASN A 616 -8.56 17.19 -17.45
CA ASN A 616 -8.60 15.80 -17.89
C ASN A 616 -7.89 14.87 -16.87
N VAL A 617 -6.62 14.56 -17.08
CA VAL A 617 -5.77 13.77 -16.16
C VAL A 617 -4.53 14.53 -15.69
N ARG A 618 -4.35 15.78 -16.13
CA ARG A 618 -3.19 16.62 -15.79
C ARG A 618 -3.47 17.47 -14.56
N VAL A 619 -2.48 17.52 -13.65
CA VAL A 619 -2.50 18.42 -12.51
C VAL A 619 -1.85 19.73 -12.88
N VAL A 620 -2.59 20.82 -12.73
CA VAL A 620 -2.13 22.20 -13.01
C VAL A 620 -2.16 23.00 -11.73
N TYR A 621 -0.97 23.41 -11.24
CA TYR A 621 -0.82 24.19 -10.00
C TYR A 621 -0.98 25.67 -10.27
N TYR A 622 -1.53 26.41 -9.28
CA TYR A 622 -1.71 27.86 -9.35
C TYR A 622 -0.44 28.66 -9.04
N GLY A 623 0.67 27.99 -8.72
CA GLY A 623 1.98 28.62 -8.53
C GLY A 623 2.12 29.51 -7.29
N GLY A 624 1.28 29.37 -6.26
CA GLY A 624 1.40 30.21 -5.06
C GLY A 624 0.60 29.70 -3.85
N ASN A 625 1.02 30.10 -2.65
CA ASN A 625 0.37 29.78 -1.39
C ASN A 625 -0.89 30.62 -1.14
N ILE A 626 -1.88 30.52 -1.98
CA ILE A 626 -3.06 31.36 -2.00
C ILE A 626 -4.30 30.68 -1.39
N SER A 627 -4.16 29.48 -0.82
CA SER A 627 -5.30 28.75 -0.30
C SER A 627 -5.14 28.33 1.17
N LYS A 628 -6.27 28.18 1.84
CA LYS A 628 -6.43 27.60 3.17
C LYS A 628 -7.68 26.77 3.21
N GLY A 629 -7.69 25.70 4.01
CA GLY A 629 -8.80 24.77 4.01
C GLY A 629 -8.85 23.87 5.23
N TYR A 630 -9.64 22.82 5.10
CA TYR A 630 -9.71 21.76 6.10
C TYR A 630 -10.02 20.41 5.46
N ALA A 631 -9.71 19.33 6.19
CA ALA A 631 -10.23 18.00 5.93
C ALA A 631 -10.73 17.40 7.25
N ALA A 632 -11.94 16.84 7.25
CA ALA A 632 -12.55 16.24 8.43
C ALA A 632 -13.27 14.95 8.03
N GLY A 633 -13.26 13.95 8.90
CA GLY A 633 -13.94 12.70 8.61
C GLY A 633 -13.88 11.69 9.75
N LEU A 634 -14.47 10.55 9.46
CA LEU A 634 -14.52 9.37 10.31
C LEU A 634 -14.14 8.15 9.49
N ASP A 635 -13.12 7.44 9.94
CA ASP A 635 -12.63 6.20 9.34
C ASP A 635 -12.95 5.04 10.28
N MET A 636 -13.51 3.97 9.75
CA MET A 636 -13.82 2.75 10.48
C MET A 636 -13.25 1.55 9.74
N LYS A 637 -12.73 0.58 10.48
CA LYS A 637 -12.26 -0.68 9.93
C LYS A 637 -12.56 -1.82 10.88
N ILE A 638 -13.13 -2.88 10.34
CA ILE A 638 -13.21 -4.17 11.00
C ILE A 638 -12.25 -5.13 10.29
N TYR A 639 -11.45 -5.80 11.07
CA TYR A 639 -10.41 -6.70 10.62
C TYR A 639 -10.48 -7.98 11.43
N GLY A 640 -10.28 -9.15 10.82
CA GLY A 640 -10.27 -10.40 11.55
C GLY A 640 -10.10 -11.64 10.68
N GLU A 641 -9.90 -12.75 11.34
CA GLU A 641 -9.87 -14.08 10.75
C GLU A 641 -11.28 -14.63 10.59
N PHE A 642 -11.83 -14.58 9.39
CA PHE A 642 -13.11 -15.26 9.09
C PHE A 642 -12.91 -16.77 8.98
N VAL A 643 -11.73 -17.20 8.53
CA VAL A 643 -11.24 -18.59 8.59
C VAL A 643 -9.82 -18.60 9.16
N PRO A 644 -9.41 -19.62 9.95
CA PRO A 644 -8.10 -19.64 10.57
C PRO A 644 -6.95 -19.45 9.60
N GLY A 645 -6.08 -18.47 9.88
CA GLY A 645 -4.87 -18.19 9.12
C GLY A 645 -5.00 -17.26 7.93
N THR A 646 -6.16 -16.59 7.75
CA THR A 646 -6.37 -15.60 6.69
C THR A 646 -6.97 -14.32 7.23
N ASP A 647 -6.41 -13.18 6.82
CA ASP A 647 -6.83 -11.87 7.25
C ASP A 647 -7.79 -11.24 6.24
N SER A 648 -8.96 -10.85 6.71
CA SER A 648 -9.96 -10.14 5.91
C SER A 648 -10.42 -8.87 6.62
N TRP A 649 -10.80 -7.83 5.84
CA TRP A 649 -11.27 -6.57 6.43
C TRP A 649 -12.28 -5.84 5.56
N LEU A 650 -13.10 -5.06 6.23
CA LEU A 650 -13.95 -4.04 5.65
C LEU A 650 -13.56 -2.68 6.22
N SER A 651 -13.30 -1.72 5.38
CA SER A 651 -13.02 -0.34 5.74
C SER A 651 -14.07 0.61 5.16
N VAL A 652 -14.45 1.60 5.93
CA VAL A 652 -15.40 2.66 5.55
C VAL A 652 -14.82 3.99 6.00
N GLY A 653 -14.69 4.93 5.07
CA GLY A 653 -14.28 6.31 5.33
C GLY A 653 -15.35 7.30 4.86
N ILE A 654 -15.70 8.23 5.72
CA ILE A 654 -16.60 9.34 5.40
C ILE A 654 -15.81 10.61 5.63
N MET A 655 -15.70 11.46 4.62
CA MET A 655 -14.91 12.68 4.74
C MET A 655 -15.49 13.87 3.98
N LYS A 656 -15.03 15.05 4.39
CA LYS A 656 -15.24 16.31 3.68
C LYS A 656 -13.93 17.10 3.67
N THR A 657 -13.52 17.61 2.48
CA THR A 657 -12.40 18.52 2.38
C THR A 657 -12.73 19.69 1.48
N GLU A 658 -12.46 20.88 1.98
CA GLU A 658 -12.75 22.14 1.29
C GLU A 658 -11.58 23.12 1.46
N GLU A 659 -11.46 24.01 0.51
CA GLU A 659 -10.47 25.09 0.54
C GLU A 659 -11.07 26.43 0.08
N LYS A 660 -10.45 27.52 0.52
CA LYS A 660 -10.74 28.88 0.08
C LYS A 660 -9.51 29.41 -0.64
N ILE A 661 -9.66 29.68 -1.92
CA ILE A 661 -8.61 30.19 -2.79
C ILE A 661 -8.73 31.70 -2.82
N ASP A 662 -7.64 32.41 -2.57
CA ASP A 662 -7.53 33.88 -2.58
C ASP A 662 -8.65 34.60 -1.79
N GLY A 663 -9.02 34.02 -0.63
CA GLY A 663 -10.09 34.59 0.20
C GLY A 663 -11.51 34.41 -0.34
N GLY A 664 -11.67 33.72 -1.47
CA GLY A 664 -12.95 33.47 -2.12
C GLY A 664 -13.88 32.54 -1.34
N LYS A 665 -14.91 32.02 -2.02
CA LYS A 665 -15.86 31.03 -1.45
C LYS A 665 -15.15 29.71 -1.14
N SER A 666 -15.72 28.97 -0.19
CA SER A 666 -15.28 27.60 0.09
C SER A 666 -15.66 26.68 -1.08
N VAL A 667 -14.70 25.97 -1.61
CA VAL A 667 -14.85 25.03 -2.73
C VAL A 667 -14.29 23.67 -2.34
N PRO A 668 -14.85 22.56 -2.85
CA PRO A 668 -14.29 21.24 -2.60
C PRO A 668 -12.86 21.14 -3.14
N ARG A 669 -11.94 20.51 -2.40
CA ARG A 669 -10.63 20.13 -2.95
C ARG A 669 -10.79 19.08 -4.04
N PRO A 670 -9.86 18.94 -5.01
CA PRO A 670 -9.94 17.92 -6.05
C PRO A 670 -10.01 16.49 -5.51
N THR A 671 -9.53 16.29 -4.28
CA THR A 671 -9.54 15.00 -3.56
C THR A 671 -10.79 14.77 -2.70
N ASP A 672 -11.81 15.65 -2.76
CA ASP A 672 -13.00 15.56 -1.93
C ASP A 672 -13.91 14.38 -2.34
N GLN A 673 -13.61 13.21 -1.80
CA GLN A 673 -14.35 11.96 -2.00
C GLN A 673 -15.11 11.60 -0.73
N ARG A 674 -16.43 11.86 -0.73
CA ARG A 674 -17.29 11.90 0.48
C ARG A 674 -17.44 10.55 1.18
N LEU A 675 -17.52 9.47 0.44
CA LEU A 675 -17.68 8.11 0.95
C LEU A 675 -16.72 7.20 0.21
N ASN A 676 -15.97 6.43 0.96
CA ASN A 676 -15.07 5.40 0.46
C ASN A 676 -15.29 4.11 1.27
N CYS A 677 -15.53 3.01 0.59
CA CYS A 677 -15.66 1.69 1.19
C CYS A 677 -14.74 0.72 0.46
N ALA A 678 -13.97 -0.06 1.20
CA ALA A 678 -13.15 -1.10 0.63
C ALA A 678 -13.31 -2.40 1.42
N LEU A 679 -13.56 -3.48 0.71
CA LEU A 679 -13.61 -4.85 1.20
C LEU A 679 -12.39 -5.60 0.68
N PHE A 680 -11.69 -6.26 1.58
CA PHE A 680 -10.71 -7.28 1.24
C PHE A 680 -11.08 -8.57 1.95
N PHE A 681 -11.33 -9.61 1.20
CA PHE A 681 -11.64 -10.92 1.71
C PHE A 681 -10.71 -11.94 1.06
N SER A 682 -10.00 -12.70 1.87
CA SER A 682 -9.10 -13.76 1.41
C SER A 682 -9.33 -14.99 2.26
N ASP A 683 -9.62 -16.13 1.63
CA ASP A 683 -9.96 -17.33 2.37
C ASP A 683 -9.75 -18.61 1.57
N TYR A 684 -9.59 -19.72 2.28
CA TYR A 684 -9.62 -21.05 1.70
C TYR A 684 -11.07 -21.55 1.57
N PHE A 685 -11.33 -22.35 0.52
CA PHE A 685 -12.63 -23.02 0.43
C PHE A 685 -12.80 -24.01 1.60
N PRO A 686 -14.03 -24.21 2.09
CA PRO A 686 -14.30 -25.14 3.18
C PRO A 686 -13.73 -26.54 2.91
N ASN A 687 -13.11 -27.13 3.93
CA ASN A 687 -12.51 -28.46 3.91
C ASN A 687 -11.35 -28.66 2.91
N THR A 688 -10.72 -27.60 2.45
CA THR A 688 -9.53 -27.68 1.59
C THR A 688 -8.56 -26.55 1.87
N ASP A 689 -7.28 -26.84 1.88
CA ASP A 689 -6.20 -25.87 1.97
C ASP A 689 -5.50 -25.64 0.62
N ARG A 690 -6.06 -26.22 -0.46
CA ARG A 690 -5.53 -26.10 -1.81
C ARG A 690 -6.20 -25.01 -2.63
N TRP A 691 -7.48 -24.72 -2.39
CA TRP A 691 -8.23 -23.70 -3.07
C TRP A 691 -8.34 -22.44 -2.21
N LYS A 692 -7.82 -21.34 -2.71
CA LYS A 692 -7.92 -20.03 -2.06
C LYS A 692 -8.69 -19.07 -2.93
N MET A 693 -9.63 -18.34 -2.34
CA MET A 693 -10.40 -17.28 -2.99
C MET A 693 -10.03 -15.93 -2.40
N THR A 694 -9.94 -14.92 -3.24
CA THR A 694 -9.72 -13.54 -2.82
C THR A 694 -10.73 -12.64 -3.52
N ILE A 695 -11.40 -11.79 -2.76
CA ILE A 695 -12.35 -10.79 -3.26
C ILE A 695 -11.88 -9.41 -2.82
N GLN A 696 -11.80 -8.49 -3.76
CA GLN A 696 -11.62 -7.07 -3.46
C GLN A 696 -12.81 -6.28 -3.98
N GLY A 697 -13.43 -5.53 -3.09
CA GLY A 697 -14.49 -4.59 -3.42
C GLY A 697 -14.06 -3.16 -3.15
N HIS A 698 -14.33 -2.25 -4.07
CA HIS A 698 -14.10 -0.82 -3.89
C HIS A 698 -15.33 -0.04 -4.32
N TYR A 699 -15.76 0.85 -3.45
CA TYR A 699 -16.74 1.87 -3.74
C TYR A 699 -16.20 3.22 -3.30
N ALA A 700 -16.23 4.21 -4.18
CA ALA A 700 -15.86 5.56 -3.85
C ALA A 700 -16.82 6.57 -4.52
N SER A 701 -17.30 7.53 -3.76
CA SER A 701 -18.16 8.59 -4.30
C SER A 701 -17.38 9.45 -5.31
N GLY A 702 -18.09 10.05 -6.26
CA GLY A 702 -17.48 10.85 -7.34
C GLY A 702 -16.68 12.04 -6.83
N LEU A 703 -15.56 12.31 -7.48
CA LEU A 703 -14.72 13.49 -7.28
C LEU A 703 -15.41 14.74 -7.86
N PRO A 704 -15.10 15.96 -7.34
CA PRO A 704 -15.56 17.20 -7.94
C PRO A 704 -14.91 17.42 -9.31
N PHE A 705 -15.68 17.93 -10.27
CA PHE A 705 -15.18 18.34 -11.58
C PHE A 705 -16.00 19.50 -12.15
N GLY A 706 -15.49 20.12 -13.18
CA GLY A 706 -16.15 21.22 -13.88
C GLY A 706 -15.49 21.51 -15.23
N PRO A 707 -15.99 22.51 -15.97
CA PRO A 707 -15.45 22.88 -17.27
C PRO A 707 -13.96 23.23 -17.17
N PRO A 708 -13.17 22.89 -18.19
CA PRO A 708 -11.74 23.24 -18.23
C PRO A 708 -11.57 24.75 -18.29
N HIS A 709 -10.39 25.22 -17.94
CA HIS A 709 -10.02 26.65 -17.92
C HIS A 709 -10.99 27.55 -17.13
N SER A 710 -11.81 26.93 -16.25
CA SER A 710 -12.71 27.66 -15.35
C SER A 710 -12.14 27.69 -13.93
N GLY A 711 -12.50 28.75 -13.18
CA GLY A 711 -12.14 28.82 -11.75
C GLY A 711 -12.74 27.65 -10.96
N ARG A 712 -12.08 27.31 -9.85
CA ARG A 712 -12.49 26.20 -8.97
C ARG A 712 -13.92 26.35 -8.44
N GLU A 713 -14.46 27.58 -8.36
CA GLU A 713 -15.83 27.86 -7.98
C GLU A 713 -16.89 27.33 -8.96
N LYS A 714 -16.48 27.02 -10.19
CA LYS A 714 -17.33 26.40 -11.21
C LYS A 714 -17.26 24.85 -11.23
N GLN A 715 -16.36 24.25 -10.43
CA GLN A 715 -16.26 22.79 -10.29
C GLN A 715 -17.32 22.26 -9.32
N VAL A 716 -18.59 22.42 -9.68
CA VAL A 716 -19.75 22.08 -8.86
C VAL A 716 -20.32 20.69 -9.13
N PHE A 717 -19.90 20.05 -10.20
CA PHE A 717 -20.36 18.70 -10.56
C PHE A 717 -19.61 17.64 -9.79
N ARG A 718 -20.20 16.44 -9.73
CA ARG A 718 -19.58 15.24 -9.19
C ARG A 718 -19.50 14.16 -10.27
N MET A 719 -18.35 13.55 -10.41
CA MET A 719 -18.18 12.39 -11.27
C MET A 719 -19.08 11.25 -10.81
N SER A 720 -19.32 10.30 -11.70
CA SER A 720 -19.95 9.03 -11.33
C SER A 720 -19.14 8.31 -10.25
N SER A 721 -19.81 7.60 -9.33
CA SER A 721 -19.12 6.84 -8.29
C SER A 721 -18.28 5.72 -8.91
N TYR A 722 -17.06 5.57 -8.43
CA TYR A 722 -16.19 4.45 -8.76
C TYR A 722 -16.66 3.18 -8.03
N ARG A 723 -16.85 2.09 -8.75
CA ARG A 723 -17.31 0.81 -8.23
C ARG A 723 -16.53 -0.30 -8.92
N ARG A 724 -15.93 -1.18 -8.15
CA ARG A 724 -15.16 -2.28 -8.71
C ARG A 724 -15.16 -3.48 -7.77
N VAL A 725 -15.30 -4.65 -8.35
CA VAL A 725 -15.11 -5.93 -7.65
C VAL A 725 -14.15 -6.77 -8.48
N ASP A 726 -13.05 -7.19 -7.85
CA ASP A 726 -12.06 -8.10 -8.41
C ASP A 726 -12.15 -9.43 -7.66
N LEU A 727 -12.09 -10.53 -8.40
CA LEU A 727 -12.14 -11.89 -7.87
C LEU A 727 -10.90 -12.65 -8.31
N GLY A 728 -10.19 -13.25 -7.35
CA GLY A 728 -9.08 -14.16 -7.59
C GLY A 728 -9.39 -15.56 -7.05
N ILE A 729 -9.08 -16.59 -7.82
CA ILE A 729 -9.13 -17.98 -7.39
C ILE A 729 -7.76 -18.58 -7.65
N SER A 730 -7.18 -19.19 -6.64
CA SER A 730 -5.87 -19.83 -6.72
C SER A 730 -5.95 -21.29 -6.27
N TYR A 731 -5.28 -22.16 -7.00
CA TYR A 731 -5.17 -23.57 -6.68
C TYR A 731 -3.71 -23.93 -6.40
N ARG A 732 -3.44 -24.53 -5.26
CA ARG A 732 -2.13 -25.02 -4.88
C ARG A 732 -1.89 -26.41 -5.46
N LEU A 733 -1.15 -26.46 -6.57
CA LEU A 733 -0.79 -27.68 -7.27
C LEU A 733 0.15 -28.57 -6.44
N LEU A 734 1.17 -27.93 -5.82
CA LEU A 734 2.16 -28.58 -4.98
C LEU A 734 2.19 -27.90 -3.61
N LYS A 735 2.20 -28.71 -2.54
CA LYS A 735 2.29 -28.26 -1.16
C LYS A 735 3.60 -28.77 -0.56
N ASN A 736 4.22 -27.99 0.31
CA ASN A 736 5.47 -28.34 0.96
C ASN A 736 5.42 -29.70 1.70
N GLU A 737 4.27 -30.04 2.27
CA GLU A 737 4.03 -31.31 2.96
C GLU A 737 4.04 -32.53 2.01
N ASP A 738 3.64 -32.33 0.74
CA ASP A 738 3.66 -33.36 -0.29
C ASP A 738 5.05 -33.56 -0.94
N ARG A 739 6.04 -32.78 -0.54
CA ARG A 739 7.37 -32.71 -1.17
C ARG A 739 8.12 -34.06 -1.18
N HIS A 740 7.82 -34.93 -0.21
CA HIS A 740 8.40 -36.28 -0.13
C HIS A 740 7.87 -37.23 -1.22
N ILE A 741 6.71 -36.93 -1.82
CA ILE A 741 6.08 -37.74 -2.87
C ILE A 741 6.72 -37.47 -4.22
N TYR A 742 7.31 -36.31 -4.42
CA TYR A 742 7.85 -35.87 -5.70
C TYR A 742 9.33 -36.23 -5.84
N THR A 743 9.76 -36.56 -7.07
CA THR A 743 11.13 -36.86 -7.43
C THR A 743 11.68 -35.80 -8.40
N GLY A 744 12.98 -35.65 -8.48
CA GLY A 744 13.62 -34.71 -9.41
C GLY A 744 13.36 -33.23 -9.07
N VAL A 745 13.06 -32.43 -10.08
CA VAL A 745 12.90 -30.96 -9.98
C VAL A 745 11.73 -30.57 -9.06
N GLY A 746 10.70 -31.41 -8.93
CA GLY A 746 9.56 -31.14 -8.05
C GLY A 746 9.96 -30.98 -6.57
N ARG A 747 11.04 -31.61 -6.13
CA ARG A 747 11.55 -31.48 -4.76
C ARG A 747 12.16 -30.11 -4.46
N ALA A 748 12.49 -29.31 -5.48
CA ALA A 748 13.06 -27.98 -5.29
C ALA A 748 12.00 -26.97 -4.82
N PHE A 749 10.70 -27.20 -5.14
CA PHE A 749 9.65 -26.25 -4.83
C PHE A 749 8.99 -26.56 -3.49
N ARG A 750 8.68 -25.50 -2.74
CA ARG A 750 7.84 -25.55 -1.53
C ARG A 750 6.36 -25.54 -1.89
N ASN A 751 5.98 -24.61 -2.75
CA ASN A 751 4.61 -24.50 -3.24
C ASN A 751 4.62 -24.15 -4.73
N ILE A 752 3.58 -24.61 -5.43
CA ILE A 752 3.28 -24.19 -6.80
C ILE A 752 1.80 -23.80 -6.81
N TRP A 753 1.52 -22.57 -7.23
CA TRP A 753 0.18 -22.04 -7.29
C TRP A 753 -0.20 -21.67 -8.72
N LEU A 754 -1.39 -22.07 -9.13
CA LEU A 754 -2.06 -21.62 -10.34
C LEU A 754 -3.21 -20.69 -9.92
N GLY A 755 -3.25 -19.48 -10.47
CA GLY A 755 -4.28 -18.49 -10.15
C GLY A 755 -4.98 -17.99 -11.41
N VAL A 756 -6.25 -17.68 -11.26
CA VAL A 756 -7.05 -16.95 -12.25
C VAL A 756 -7.69 -15.77 -11.54
N ASP A 757 -7.46 -14.57 -12.05
CA ASP A 757 -8.00 -13.33 -11.52
C ASP A 757 -8.97 -12.73 -12.55
N VAL A 758 -10.13 -12.31 -12.10
CA VAL A 758 -11.12 -11.60 -12.91
C VAL A 758 -11.23 -10.18 -12.35
N PHE A 759 -10.66 -9.23 -13.07
CA PHE A 759 -10.74 -7.82 -12.71
C PHE A 759 -12.04 -7.22 -13.20
N ASN A 760 -12.66 -6.35 -12.39
CA ASN A 760 -13.94 -5.71 -12.67
C ASN A 760 -15.01 -6.73 -13.10
N ILE A 761 -15.26 -7.75 -12.27
CA ILE A 761 -16.17 -8.86 -12.60
C ILE A 761 -17.58 -8.40 -12.98
N LEU A 762 -18.02 -7.27 -12.42
CA LEU A 762 -19.34 -6.68 -12.69
C LEU A 762 -19.38 -5.89 -14.03
N ASP A 763 -18.24 -5.74 -14.69
CA ASP A 763 -18.06 -5.00 -15.96
C ASP A 763 -18.61 -3.57 -15.92
N ILE A 764 -18.41 -2.87 -14.80
CA ILE A 764 -18.85 -1.50 -14.61
C ILE A 764 -17.94 -0.53 -15.37
N SER A 765 -18.51 0.37 -16.13
CA SER A 765 -17.81 1.45 -16.82
C SER A 765 -17.55 2.59 -15.83
N ASN A 766 -16.37 2.56 -15.17
CA ASN A 766 -15.93 3.61 -14.27
C ASN A 766 -15.34 4.77 -15.07
N VAL A 767 -15.67 6.01 -14.70
CA VAL A 767 -15.17 7.20 -15.36
C VAL A 767 -13.84 7.61 -14.74
N ASN A 768 -12.81 7.79 -15.57
CA ASN A 768 -11.51 8.30 -15.17
C ASN A 768 -11.45 9.84 -15.21
N SER A 769 -11.96 10.40 -16.29
CA SER A 769 -11.97 11.85 -16.56
C SER A 769 -13.08 12.19 -17.55
N TYR A 770 -13.26 13.49 -17.81
CA TYR A 770 -14.16 13.97 -18.84
C TYR A 770 -13.42 14.83 -19.84
N TYR A 771 -13.68 14.61 -21.13
CA TYR A 771 -13.39 15.57 -22.19
C TYR A 771 -14.56 16.55 -22.29
N TRP A 772 -14.24 17.81 -22.43
CA TRP A 772 -15.23 18.83 -22.66
C TRP A 772 -15.22 19.24 -24.11
N VAL A 773 -16.37 19.15 -24.75
CA VAL A 773 -16.59 19.59 -26.13
C VAL A 773 -17.69 20.61 -26.16
N THR A 774 -17.60 21.54 -27.10
CA THR A 774 -18.58 22.60 -27.25
C THR A 774 -19.21 22.47 -28.63
N ASP A 775 -20.52 22.64 -28.69
CA ASP A 775 -21.25 22.68 -29.98
C ASP A 775 -21.24 24.09 -30.60
N ILE A 776 -21.75 24.20 -31.81
CA ILE A 776 -21.83 25.48 -32.56
C ILE A 776 -22.69 26.55 -31.85
N THR A 777 -23.52 26.14 -30.87
CA THR A 777 -24.38 27.04 -30.08
C THR A 777 -23.71 27.36 -28.74
N ASN A 778 -22.46 27.00 -28.55
CA ASN A 778 -21.66 27.21 -27.32
C ASN A 778 -22.14 26.44 -26.10
N HIS A 779 -22.91 25.36 -26.26
CA HIS A 779 -23.21 24.43 -25.18
C HIS A 779 -22.03 23.51 -24.95
N GLN A 780 -21.67 23.31 -23.67
CA GLN A 780 -20.55 22.45 -23.27
C GLN A 780 -21.07 21.07 -22.82
N TYR A 781 -20.46 20.04 -23.36
CA TYR A 781 -20.74 18.65 -23.07
C TYR A 781 -19.52 17.97 -22.42
N ALA A 782 -19.78 17.25 -21.33
CA ALA A 782 -18.76 16.43 -20.64
C ALA A 782 -18.78 15.00 -21.17
N VAL A 783 -17.87 14.68 -22.07
CA VAL A 783 -17.74 13.33 -22.67
C VAL A 783 -16.91 12.45 -21.73
N PRO A 784 -17.46 11.33 -21.21
CA PRO A 784 -16.75 10.49 -20.27
C PRO A 784 -15.60 9.72 -20.92
N ASN A 785 -14.47 9.66 -20.24
CA ASN A 785 -13.35 8.80 -20.55
C ASN A 785 -13.32 7.66 -19.51
N TYR A 786 -13.56 6.42 -19.97
CA TYR A 786 -13.75 5.30 -19.08
C TYR A 786 -12.46 4.54 -18.78
N LEU A 787 -12.37 3.97 -17.58
CA LEU A 787 -11.36 3.04 -17.14
C LEU A 787 -11.56 1.64 -17.74
N THR A 788 -10.77 0.69 -17.29
CA THR A 788 -10.74 -0.67 -17.86
C THR A 788 -12.04 -1.44 -17.62
N ARG A 789 -12.44 -2.20 -18.63
CA ARG A 789 -13.55 -3.14 -18.58
C ARG A 789 -13.12 -4.44 -17.89
N ARG A 790 -14.04 -5.43 -17.84
CA ARG A 790 -13.72 -6.74 -17.27
C ARG A 790 -12.56 -7.40 -18.02
N GLN A 791 -11.63 -7.95 -17.25
CA GLN A 791 -10.45 -8.64 -17.77
C GLN A 791 -10.11 -9.88 -16.96
N ILE A 792 -9.60 -10.89 -17.64
CA ILE A 792 -9.13 -12.13 -17.03
C ILE A 792 -7.60 -12.14 -17.09
N ASN A 793 -6.99 -12.48 -15.98
CA ASN A 793 -5.55 -12.68 -15.83
C ASN A 793 -5.29 -14.10 -15.33
N ALA A 794 -4.34 -14.78 -15.95
CA ALA A 794 -3.85 -16.08 -15.46
C ALA A 794 -2.47 -15.88 -14.84
N ARG A 795 -2.23 -16.57 -13.73
CA ARG A 795 -1.00 -16.42 -12.94
C ARG A 795 -0.46 -17.77 -12.50
N LEU A 796 0.85 -17.90 -12.53
CA LEU A 796 1.61 -19.03 -12.03
C LEU A 796 2.66 -18.53 -11.05
N LEU A 797 2.74 -19.14 -9.87
CA LEU A 797 3.69 -18.79 -8.82
C LEU A 797 4.41 -20.06 -8.35
N PHE A 798 5.73 -20.01 -8.37
CA PHE A 798 6.63 -21.02 -7.83
C PHE A 798 7.32 -20.45 -6.60
N GLU A 799 7.29 -21.20 -5.50
CA GLU A 799 8.03 -20.87 -4.25
C GLU A 799 9.00 -22.01 -3.93
N PHE A 800 10.22 -21.70 -3.53
CA PHE A 800 11.27 -22.66 -3.19
C PHE A 800 12.10 -22.26 -1.96
#